data_19f42b3a3d4f4cce8041c81f4fc9c5ed
#
_entry.id   19f42b3a3d4f4cce8041c81f4fc9c5ed
#
_cell.length_a   1.000
_cell.length_b   1.000
_cell.length_c   1.000
_cell.angle_alpha   90.00
_cell.angle_beta   90.00
_cell.angle_gamma   90.00
#
_symmetry.space_group_name_H-M   'P 1'
#
loop_
_entity.id
_entity.type
_entity.pdbx_description
1 polymer ?
#
loop_
_entity_poly.entity_id
_entity_poly.type
_entity_poly.pdbx_seq_one_letter_code
_entity_poly.pdbx_strand_id
1 'polypeptide(L)'
;MSTWSRAVNVALCLLASLVLVTGCGTTPGEDYDLRGDVRLTLLHTSDWHSRLFPYTQQVNQTDQNLGLNPQYAPFGGAARMNYLIQRERRHADRVLHLDSGDCFQGAPIFNFFNGEAEVRALAHTGVDAVVIGNHEFDKGALNLARQYRQWATFQAIAANYQFDDPNIPGSAELGRIVRPWAMFNQRGLKIAVIGLGNLSSIGSIFDLPNRPGITPMNTVETAQFYVDQARAQGADLVIVVSHIGLEDDIHMLEYGTGVDVVLGGHLHIVLNPTQEVEDCRPVNARGEHFIPQLDQTVQRPATAAACGPDECCNVGGVCPPSGSRNYWQIARGYRERLCTPRRVLLQHSGAFMKYLGRLDLVLSRDPARIRPGREASYDPRDRWEVLSHRYTLFPVDSRLPEEPTMKRMLEPYARALDSIANLDTLVGYAPNDITRTPEGGGDSSLGNLVSTSMWLRLGIQTDFSMTNTLGIRDNIPAGPVTLDQMYNVFPFDNSIATMNLAGREVRELFDFVARRSAGRGCNSQAQIAGARVILVCGRCERRENGQTTQLDACAETINIGFRTDPEAQRIQCRADADCNPRGWDATPPAERSLCDPAARRCMTPLSLNASYAAAVNNYIAGGGSGFFVLQRNTTTIDTRVEQRDAVVDFVRNARPCGYDTANVIARNRARGVTDPALLSVPDEPDDGLRDCQTDADCGETGLCACPDQVSYDAARRTCVTAPSCARGAGRCVLRACTEDVTRLVLNTCPDLPGSALQQQCLCTAQNRARMSCRILSCIDDATGARTDGRLEMVSR
;
A
#
# COMPACT_ATOMS: atom_id res chain seq x y z
N MET A 1 33.56 -8.16 72.43
CA MET A 1 32.67 -8.83 71.45
C MET A 1 32.44 -7.89 70.22
N SER A 2 33.48 -7.43 69.53
CA SER A 2 33.23 -6.51 68.38
C SER A 2 34.28 -6.59 67.26
N THR A 3 35.31 -7.40 67.38
CA THR A 3 36.32 -7.47 66.32
C THR A 3 36.23 -8.76 65.44
N TRP A 4 35.64 -9.78 65.93
CA TRP A 4 35.42 -11.07 65.18
C TRP A 4 34.26 -11.01 64.19
N SER A 5 33.21 -10.24 64.51
CA SER A 5 32.06 -10.09 63.62
C SER A 5 32.36 -9.29 62.33
N ARG A 6 33.32 -8.33 62.41
CA ARG A 6 33.71 -7.56 61.19
C ARG A 6 34.65 -8.35 60.27
N ALA A 7 35.50 -9.23 60.81
CA ALA A 7 36.41 -10.04 59.99
C ALA A 7 35.64 -11.14 59.18
N VAL A 8 34.59 -11.72 59.78
CA VAL A 8 33.75 -12.73 59.09
C VAL A 8 32.91 -12.07 57.98
N ASN A 9 32.38 -10.89 58.23
CA ASN A 9 31.60 -10.19 57.18
C ASN A 9 32.45 -9.69 56.01
N VAL A 10 33.73 -9.26 56.25
CA VAL A 10 34.64 -8.89 55.18
C VAL A 10 35.11 -10.11 54.38
N ALA A 11 35.33 -11.24 55.02
CA ALA A 11 35.68 -12.48 54.38
C ALA A 11 34.49 -13.03 53.51
N LEU A 12 33.25 -12.94 54.00
CA LEU A 12 32.08 -13.32 53.23
C LEU A 12 31.80 -12.35 52.05
N CYS A 13 32.04 -11.06 52.22
CA CYS A 13 31.92 -10.12 51.09
C CYS A 13 33.01 -10.29 50.05
N LEU A 14 34.25 -10.67 50.47
CA LEU A 14 35.36 -10.99 49.54
C LEU A 14 35.14 -12.31 48.82
N LEU A 15 34.59 -13.32 49.49
CA LEU A 15 34.19 -14.56 48.85
C LEU A 15 32.99 -14.42 47.89
N ALA A 16 32.02 -13.58 48.25
CA ALA A 16 30.93 -13.25 47.36
C ALA A 16 31.37 -12.45 46.12
N SER A 17 32.37 -11.52 46.32
CA SER A 17 32.98 -10.79 45.22
C SER A 17 33.84 -11.66 44.28
N LEU A 18 34.52 -12.72 44.83
CA LEU A 18 35.28 -13.68 44.07
C LEU A 18 34.40 -14.63 43.25
N VAL A 19 33.22 -14.97 43.77
CA VAL A 19 32.26 -15.80 43.03
C VAL A 19 31.56 -15.02 41.93
N LEU A 20 31.40 -13.67 42.11
CA LEU A 20 30.84 -12.82 41.05
C LEU A 20 31.87 -12.45 39.95
N VAL A 21 33.16 -12.53 40.20
CA VAL A 21 34.22 -12.30 39.18
C VAL A 21 34.56 -13.55 38.38
N THR A 22 34.26 -14.71 38.90
CA THR A 22 34.41 -15.95 38.15
C THR A 22 33.17 -16.33 37.30
N GLY A 23 32.09 -15.56 37.42
CA GLY A 23 30.88 -15.73 36.60
C GLY A 23 30.89 -14.98 35.23
N CYS A 24 31.92 -14.19 34.93
CA CYS A 24 32.22 -13.72 33.59
C CYS A 24 33.30 -14.61 32.93
N GLY A 25 33.22 -15.91 33.12
CA GLY A 25 33.81 -16.83 32.20
C GLY A 25 33.08 -16.71 30.88
N THR A 26 33.80 -16.25 29.84
CA THR A 26 33.46 -16.61 28.47
C THR A 26 33.06 -18.08 28.52
N THR A 27 31.77 -18.37 28.33
CA THR A 27 31.38 -19.71 27.96
C THR A 27 32.35 -20.15 26.88
N PRO A 28 33.09 -21.26 27.02
CA PRO A 28 33.86 -21.83 25.94
C PRO A 28 32.87 -21.85 24.77
N GLY A 29 33.20 -21.20 23.63
CA GLY A 29 32.35 -21.23 22.47
C GLY A 29 31.97 -22.70 22.28
N GLU A 30 30.68 -23.02 22.41
CA GLU A 30 30.23 -24.36 22.11
C GLU A 30 30.73 -24.62 20.72
N ASP A 31 31.70 -25.51 20.56
CA ASP A 31 32.21 -25.94 19.26
C ASP A 31 31.06 -26.73 18.60
N TYR A 32 30.15 -26.01 18.00
CA TYR A 32 29.08 -26.62 17.25
C TYR A 32 29.66 -27.43 16.10
N ASP A 33 29.44 -28.72 16.11
CA ASP A 33 29.89 -29.62 15.05
C ASP A 33 29.10 -29.31 13.77
N LEU A 34 29.73 -28.56 12.87
CA LEU A 34 29.24 -28.27 11.53
C LEU A 34 29.63 -29.33 10.50
N ARG A 35 29.92 -30.59 10.97
CA ARG A 35 30.16 -31.70 10.05
C ARG A 35 28.84 -32.18 9.46
N GLY A 36 28.87 -32.46 8.15
CA GLY A 36 27.70 -32.93 7.41
C GLY A 36 26.75 -31.78 7.00
N ASP A 37 25.49 -32.17 6.82
CA ASP A 37 24.46 -31.21 6.39
C ASP A 37 23.96 -30.38 7.57
N VAL A 38 23.89 -29.09 7.36
CA VAL A 38 23.38 -28.11 8.35
C VAL A 38 22.02 -27.61 7.91
N ARG A 39 21.09 -27.51 8.86
CA ARG A 39 19.76 -26.95 8.61
C ARG A 39 19.68 -25.52 9.13
N LEU A 40 19.08 -24.64 8.31
CA LEU A 40 18.77 -23.25 8.65
C LEU A 40 17.31 -22.96 8.29
N THR A 41 16.59 -22.35 9.20
CA THR A 41 15.22 -21.87 8.96
C THR A 41 15.24 -20.35 8.92
N LEU A 42 14.67 -19.77 7.86
CA LEU A 42 14.42 -18.36 7.76
C LEU A 42 12.91 -18.12 7.89
N LEU A 43 12.52 -17.34 8.90
CA LEU A 43 11.17 -16.80 9.02
C LEU A 43 11.16 -15.42 8.37
N HIS A 44 10.17 -15.17 7.54
CA HIS A 44 10.09 -13.95 6.77
C HIS A 44 8.73 -13.28 6.92
N THR A 45 8.76 -12.00 7.29
CA THR A 45 7.61 -11.10 7.30
C THR A 45 7.96 -9.84 6.49
N SER A 46 6.93 -9.15 6.00
CA SER A 46 7.08 -7.95 5.18
C SER A 46 5.82 -7.12 5.21
N ASP A 47 5.95 -5.82 4.98
CA ASP A 47 4.85 -4.93 4.64
C ASP A 47 3.67 -5.05 5.64
N TRP A 48 3.97 -4.90 6.93
CA TRP A 48 2.96 -5.03 8.01
C TRP A 48 1.86 -3.99 7.90
N HIS A 49 2.24 -2.78 7.46
CA HIS A 49 1.32 -1.68 7.23
C HIS A 49 0.38 -1.44 8.41
N SER A 50 0.94 -1.41 9.63
CA SER A 50 0.22 -1.10 10.87
C SER A 50 -0.95 -2.02 11.20
N ARG A 51 -1.10 -3.16 10.51
CA ARG A 51 -2.19 -4.13 10.74
C ARG A 51 -1.98 -4.94 12.03
N LEU A 52 -1.73 -4.23 13.14
CA LEU A 52 -1.41 -4.83 14.43
C LEU A 52 -2.60 -5.54 15.08
N PHE A 53 -3.83 -5.10 14.77
CA PHE A 53 -5.06 -5.74 15.21
C PHE A 53 -5.62 -6.65 14.11
N PRO A 54 -6.35 -7.73 14.50
CA PRO A 54 -7.08 -8.52 13.53
C PRO A 54 -8.11 -7.66 12.77
N TYR A 55 -8.21 -7.87 11.47
CA TYR A 55 -9.08 -7.08 10.60
C TYR A 55 -9.89 -7.95 9.65
N THR A 56 -11.03 -7.44 9.21
CA THR A 56 -11.86 -8.09 8.20
C THR A 56 -11.61 -7.40 6.86
N GLN A 57 -11.24 -8.17 5.87
CA GLN A 57 -10.95 -7.70 4.52
C GLN A 57 -11.58 -8.64 3.50
N GLN A 58 -11.96 -8.09 2.35
CA GLN A 58 -12.35 -8.90 1.21
C GLN A 58 -11.14 -9.71 0.71
N VAL A 59 -11.30 -11.03 0.67
CA VAL A 59 -10.24 -11.98 0.27
C VAL A 59 -10.39 -12.29 -1.20
N ASN A 60 -9.36 -11.97 -1.98
CA ASN A 60 -9.35 -12.26 -3.41
C ASN A 60 -9.05 -13.75 -3.68
N GLN A 61 -9.19 -14.18 -4.93
CA GLN A 61 -8.97 -15.58 -5.32
C GLN A 61 -7.53 -16.03 -5.05
N THR A 62 -6.55 -15.14 -5.19
CA THR A 62 -5.14 -15.47 -4.89
C THR A 62 -4.94 -15.75 -3.42
N ASP A 63 -5.46 -14.91 -2.54
CA ASP A 63 -5.40 -15.12 -1.10
C ASP A 63 -6.09 -16.45 -0.69
N GLN A 64 -7.24 -16.77 -1.32
CA GLN A 64 -7.94 -18.04 -1.06
C GLN A 64 -7.10 -19.25 -1.49
N ASN A 65 -6.47 -19.17 -2.66
CA ASN A 65 -5.56 -20.22 -3.15
C ASN A 65 -4.34 -20.40 -2.24
N LEU A 66 -3.93 -19.34 -1.53
CA LEU A 66 -2.86 -19.36 -0.54
C LEU A 66 -3.33 -19.73 0.89
N GLY A 67 -4.60 -20.07 1.04
CA GLY A 67 -5.15 -20.62 2.29
C GLY A 67 -5.87 -19.64 3.20
N LEU A 68 -5.99 -18.36 2.84
CA LEU A 68 -6.89 -17.42 3.51
C LEU A 68 -8.31 -17.64 3.02
N ASN A 69 -9.19 -18.07 3.92
CA ASN A 69 -10.57 -18.32 3.57
C ASN A 69 -11.49 -17.32 4.30
N PRO A 70 -12.46 -16.67 3.62
CA PRO A 70 -13.40 -15.71 4.22
C PRO A 70 -14.06 -16.18 5.50
N GLN A 71 -14.38 -17.45 5.60
CA GLN A 71 -14.97 -18.07 6.81
C GLN A 71 -14.08 -18.02 8.05
N TYR A 72 -12.77 -17.80 7.89
CA TYR A 72 -11.80 -17.70 8.98
C TYR A 72 -11.39 -16.25 9.30
N ALA A 73 -12.16 -15.27 8.84
CA ALA A 73 -11.99 -13.90 9.28
C ALA A 73 -12.20 -13.78 10.82
N PRO A 74 -11.63 -12.80 11.49
CA PRO A 74 -10.72 -11.78 10.99
C PRO A 74 -9.31 -12.31 10.77
N PHE A 75 -8.56 -11.63 9.86
CA PHE A 75 -7.21 -11.99 9.45
C PHE A 75 -6.15 -11.18 10.18
N GLY A 76 -4.89 -11.63 10.08
CA GLY A 76 -3.73 -10.87 10.56
C GLY A 76 -3.71 -10.67 12.07
N GLY A 77 -3.09 -9.57 12.46
CA GLY A 77 -2.90 -9.18 13.85
C GLY A 77 -1.57 -9.67 14.45
N ALA A 78 -0.85 -8.74 15.09
CA ALA A 78 0.48 -9.00 15.63
C ALA A 78 0.50 -10.10 16.70
N ALA A 79 -0.56 -10.24 17.48
CA ALA A 79 -0.63 -11.28 18.51
C ALA A 79 -0.71 -12.70 17.91
N ARG A 80 -1.43 -12.89 16.79
CA ARG A 80 -1.49 -14.17 16.07
C ARG A 80 -0.18 -14.44 15.32
N MET A 81 0.36 -13.42 14.67
CA MET A 81 1.65 -13.50 14.01
C MET A 81 2.75 -13.90 14.99
N ASN A 82 2.81 -13.26 16.16
CA ASN A 82 3.79 -13.60 17.19
C ASN A 82 3.62 -15.03 17.72
N TYR A 83 2.38 -15.49 17.94
CA TYR A 83 2.14 -16.89 18.30
C TYR A 83 2.75 -17.83 17.26
N LEU A 84 2.54 -17.56 15.99
CA LEU A 84 3.04 -18.37 14.88
C LEU A 84 4.57 -18.34 14.81
N ILE A 85 5.17 -17.15 14.88
CA ILE A 85 6.63 -16.98 14.89
C ILE A 85 7.25 -17.77 16.05
N GLN A 86 6.70 -17.65 17.26
CA GLN A 86 7.21 -18.37 18.43
C GLN A 86 7.02 -19.89 18.29
N ARG A 87 5.94 -20.34 17.67
CA ARG A 87 5.73 -21.77 17.35
C ARG A 87 6.82 -22.29 16.42
N GLU A 88 7.07 -21.59 15.32
CA GLU A 88 8.05 -22.01 14.31
C GLU A 88 9.49 -21.95 14.83
N ARG A 89 9.83 -20.94 15.65
CA ARG A 89 11.13 -20.87 16.33
C ARG A 89 11.41 -22.11 17.20
N ARG A 90 10.40 -22.62 17.91
CA ARG A 90 10.56 -23.84 18.75
C ARG A 90 10.80 -25.11 17.95
N HIS A 91 10.46 -25.12 16.66
CA HIS A 91 10.64 -26.23 15.75
C HIS A 91 11.87 -26.12 14.85
N ALA A 92 12.78 -25.20 15.15
CA ALA A 92 13.99 -24.97 14.36
C ALA A 92 15.22 -24.89 15.26
N ASP A 93 16.33 -25.54 14.84
CA ASP A 93 17.60 -25.48 15.57
C ASP A 93 18.36 -24.18 15.34
N ARG A 94 18.42 -23.74 14.09
CA ARG A 94 19.00 -22.49 13.65
C ARG A 94 17.92 -21.70 12.95
N VAL A 95 17.59 -20.54 13.49
CA VAL A 95 16.50 -19.73 12.96
C VAL A 95 16.84 -18.25 13.00
N LEU A 96 16.56 -17.55 11.91
CA LEU A 96 16.51 -16.10 11.85
C LEU A 96 15.11 -15.68 11.42
N HIS A 97 14.58 -14.65 12.05
CA HIS A 97 13.39 -13.94 11.62
C HIS A 97 13.82 -12.62 11.03
N LEU A 98 13.54 -12.41 9.75
CA LEU A 98 13.93 -11.26 8.95
C LEU A 98 12.68 -10.58 8.42
N ASP A 99 12.66 -9.24 8.45
CA ASP A 99 11.51 -8.44 8.01
C ASP A 99 11.95 -7.47 6.91
N SER A 100 11.18 -7.43 5.84
CA SER A 100 11.49 -6.64 4.66
C SER A 100 10.98 -5.19 4.70
N GLY A 101 10.59 -4.67 5.87
CA GLY A 101 10.21 -3.27 6.06
C GLY A 101 8.76 -2.95 5.76
N ASP A 102 8.45 -1.65 5.71
CA ASP A 102 7.11 -1.10 5.61
C ASP A 102 6.18 -1.58 6.74
N CYS A 103 6.67 -1.51 7.98
CA CYS A 103 5.83 -1.78 9.12
C CYS A 103 4.86 -0.63 9.44
N PHE A 104 5.19 0.59 9.03
CA PHE A 104 4.39 1.79 9.22
C PHE A 104 3.30 1.91 8.17
N GLN A 105 2.31 2.77 8.47
CA GLN A 105 1.32 3.28 7.52
C GLN A 105 0.40 2.20 6.89
N GLY A 106 -0.89 2.30 7.14
CA GLY A 106 -1.88 1.38 6.54
C GLY A 106 -3.07 1.05 7.44
N ALA A 107 -2.99 1.39 8.72
CA ALA A 107 -4.10 1.30 9.66
C ALA A 107 -4.08 2.49 10.63
N PRO A 108 -5.24 2.83 11.25
CA PRO A 108 -5.39 4.04 12.09
C PRO A 108 -4.36 4.19 13.19
N ILE A 109 -3.85 3.09 13.74
CA ILE A 109 -2.90 3.11 14.86
C ILE A 109 -1.67 3.95 14.53
N PHE A 110 -1.18 3.93 13.28
CA PHE A 110 -0.06 4.75 12.86
C PHE A 110 -0.36 6.26 12.93
N ASN A 111 -1.54 6.67 12.47
CA ASN A 111 -1.93 8.07 12.45
C ASN A 111 -1.94 8.68 13.86
N PHE A 112 -2.30 7.88 14.88
CA PHE A 112 -2.43 8.34 16.27
C PHE A 112 -1.15 8.14 17.11
N PHE A 113 -0.33 7.11 16.80
CA PHE A 113 0.85 6.76 17.60
C PHE A 113 2.18 6.84 16.86
N ASN A 114 2.17 7.30 15.59
CA ASN A 114 3.36 7.62 14.79
C ASN A 114 4.41 6.50 14.71
N GLY A 115 3.98 5.23 14.74
CA GLY A 115 4.87 4.07 14.62
C GLY A 115 5.37 3.47 15.93
N GLU A 116 5.02 4.04 17.11
CA GLU A 116 5.43 3.48 18.40
C GLU A 116 4.95 2.04 18.57
N ALA A 117 3.66 1.79 18.32
CA ALA A 117 3.05 0.49 18.50
C ALA A 117 3.63 -0.56 17.56
N GLU A 118 3.92 -0.15 16.32
CA GLU A 118 4.51 -0.99 15.28
C GLU A 118 5.91 -1.45 15.65
N VAL A 119 6.81 -0.53 16.03
CA VAL A 119 8.19 -0.86 16.41
C VAL A 119 8.21 -1.72 17.66
N ARG A 120 7.35 -1.45 18.63
CA ARG A 120 7.20 -2.29 19.85
C ARG A 120 6.71 -3.69 19.52
N ALA A 121 5.77 -3.81 18.59
CA ALA A 121 5.26 -5.12 18.16
C ALA A 121 6.35 -5.92 17.41
N LEU A 122 7.07 -5.30 16.49
CA LEU A 122 8.23 -5.91 15.81
C LEU A 122 9.27 -6.38 16.82
N ALA A 123 9.70 -5.51 17.72
CA ALA A 123 10.66 -5.86 18.77
C ALA A 123 10.17 -7.03 19.63
N HIS A 124 8.88 -7.07 19.95
CA HIS A 124 8.28 -8.14 20.77
C HIS A 124 8.26 -9.50 20.05
N THR A 125 8.22 -9.55 18.72
CA THR A 125 8.34 -10.83 17.97
C THR A 125 9.74 -11.44 18.07
N GLY A 126 10.73 -10.66 18.51
CA GLY A 126 12.12 -11.07 18.50
C GLY A 126 12.71 -11.14 17.10
N VAL A 127 12.26 -10.27 16.19
CA VAL A 127 12.83 -10.15 14.85
C VAL A 127 14.32 -9.82 14.94
N ASP A 128 15.15 -10.49 14.13
CA ASP A 128 16.60 -10.37 14.20
C ASP A 128 17.11 -9.15 13.41
N ALA A 129 16.57 -8.93 12.20
CA ALA A 129 16.86 -7.76 11.39
C ALA A 129 15.64 -7.27 10.61
N VAL A 130 15.56 -5.95 10.44
CA VAL A 130 14.48 -5.26 9.71
C VAL A 130 15.11 -4.31 8.71
N VAL A 131 14.71 -4.40 7.45
CA VAL A 131 15.10 -3.42 6.45
C VAL A 131 14.22 -2.17 6.58
N ILE A 132 14.77 -1.01 6.26
CA ILE A 132 13.98 0.22 6.22
C ILE A 132 13.30 0.32 4.86
N GLY A 133 11.97 0.23 4.84
CA GLY A 133 11.15 0.49 3.67
C GLY A 133 10.92 1.99 3.44
N ASN A 134 10.03 2.33 2.51
CA ASN A 134 9.71 3.72 2.22
C ASN A 134 8.71 4.32 3.22
N HIS A 135 7.78 3.55 3.73
CA HIS A 135 6.76 4.03 4.67
C HIS A 135 7.30 4.30 6.08
N GLU A 136 8.47 3.82 6.44
CA GLU A 136 9.15 4.22 7.68
C GLU A 136 9.41 5.74 7.74
N PHE A 137 9.44 6.42 6.59
CA PHE A 137 9.65 7.87 6.51
C PHE A 137 8.35 8.70 6.44
N ASP A 138 7.17 8.12 6.52
CA ASP A 138 5.90 8.85 6.35
C ASP A 138 5.66 9.95 7.41
N LYS A 139 6.30 9.87 8.56
CA LYS A 139 6.36 10.95 9.57
C LYS A 139 7.77 11.56 9.70
N GLY A 140 8.61 11.36 8.70
CA GLY A 140 9.97 11.92 8.58
C GLY A 140 11.04 11.18 9.37
N ALA A 141 12.31 11.48 9.02
CA ALA A 141 13.49 10.83 9.60
C ALA A 141 13.59 10.99 11.13
N LEU A 142 13.19 12.13 11.67
CA LEU A 142 13.24 12.38 13.12
C LEU A 142 12.28 11.46 13.88
N ASN A 143 11.10 11.24 13.35
CA ASN A 143 10.13 10.31 13.95
C ASN A 143 10.70 8.89 13.95
N LEU A 144 11.16 8.40 12.79
CA LEU A 144 11.76 7.08 12.69
C LEU A 144 12.92 6.90 13.67
N ALA A 145 13.85 7.87 13.73
CA ALA A 145 14.98 7.83 14.65
C ALA A 145 14.54 7.72 16.12
N ARG A 146 13.49 8.48 16.52
CA ARG A 146 12.94 8.42 17.87
C ARG A 146 12.33 7.06 18.18
N GLN A 147 11.50 6.51 17.30
CA GLN A 147 10.87 5.22 17.49
C GLN A 147 11.88 4.09 17.58
N TYR A 148 12.85 4.06 16.66
CA TYR A 148 13.87 3.01 16.64
C TYR A 148 14.82 3.11 17.85
N ARG A 149 15.28 4.30 18.21
CA ARG A 149 16.10 4.47 19.41
C ARG A 149 15.42 4.02 20.68
N GLN A 150 14.12 4.25 20.80
CA GLN A 150 13.36 3.98 22.00
C GLN A 150 12.92 2.53 22.13
N TRP A 151 12.56 1.88 21.00
CA TRP A 151 11.86 0.62 21.04
C TRP A 151 12.50 -0.52 20.24
N ALA A 152 13.35 -0.25 19.25
CA ALA A 152 13.95 -1.30 18.45
C ALA A 152 14.97 -2.11 19.25
N THR A 153 14.82 -3.42 19.26
CA THR A 153 15.76 -4.39 19.81
C THR A 153 16.44 -5.23 18.72
N PHE A 154 16.08 -5.00 17.47
CA PHE A 154 16.56 -5.66 16.27
C PHE A 154 17.62 -4.84 15.55
N GLN A 155 18.31 -5.46 14.59
CA GLN A 155 19.21 -4.74 13.70
C GLN A 155 18.40 -4.02 12.60
N ALA A 156 18.42 -2.69 12.60
CA ALA A 156 17.87 -1.90 11.50
C ALA A 156 18.92 -1.83 10.39
N ILE A 157 18.58 -2.25 9.17
CA ILE A 157 19.54 -2.38 8.07
C ILE A 157 19.05 -1.67 6.80
N ALA A 158 19.98 -0.92 6.14
CA ALA A 158 19.78 -0.34 4.82
C ALA A 158 21.14 0.05 4.23
N ALA A 159 21.66 -0.73 3.30
CA ALA A 159 22.99 -0.52 2.74
C ALA A 159 23.04 0.64 1.73
N ASN A 160 21.97 0.82 0.97
CA ASN A 160 21.87 1.81 -0.09
C ASN A 160 21.30 3.17 0.38
N TYR A 161 21.13 3.36 1.70
CA TYR A 161 20.73 4.62 2.33
C TYR A 161 21.91 5.20 3.12
N GLN A 162 22.50 6.28 2.66
CA GLN A 162 23.48 7.02 3.42
C GLN A 162 22.80 8.20 4.11
N PHE A 163 22.71 8.13 5.43
CA PHE A 163 22.11 9.18 6.27
C PHE A 163 23.15 10.25 6.59
N ASP A 164 23.28 11.26 5.74
CA ASP A 164 24.36 12.25 5.78
C ASP A 164 23.89 13.71 5.65
N ASP A 165 22.61 13.97 5.51
CA ASP A 165 22.11 15.35 5.44
C ASP A 165 22.02 15.98 6.86
N PRO A 166 22.92 16.90 7.21
CA PRO A 166 22.94 17.52 8.53
C PRO A 166 21.78 18.48 8.76
N ASN A 167 21.09 18.91 7.68
CA ASN A 167 19.97 19.85 7.77
C ASN A 167 18.65 19.14 8.05
N ILE A 168 18.60 17.83 7.90
CA ILE A 168 17.39 17.05 8.15
C ILE A 168 17.42 16.47 9.56
N PRO A 169 16.53 16.93 10.46
CA PRO A 169 16.44 16.39 11.80
C PRO A 169 16.26 14.87 11.81
N GLY A 170 17.09 14.17 12.56
CA GLY A 170 17.05 12.71 12.67
C GLY A 170 17.95 11.96 11.68
N SER A 171 18.37 12.55 10.57
CA SER A 171 19.25 11.88 9.60
C SER A 171 20.56 11.39 10.25
N ALA A 172 21.32 12.27 10.92
CA ALA A 172 22.55 11.89 11.61
C ALA A 172 22.33 10.84 12.73
N GLU A 173 21.16 10.80 13.36
CA GLU A 173 20.82 9.81 14.36
C GLU A 173 20.54 8.45 13.70
N LEU A 174 19.80 8.44 12.59
CA LEU A 174 19.57 7.22 11.78
C LEU A 174 20.89 6.65 11.29
N GLY A 175 21.85 7.48 10.86
CA GLY A 175 23.19 7.04 10.47
C GLY A 175 23.99 6.33 11.59
N ARG A 176 23.60 6.52 12.87
CA ARG A 176 24.16 5.79 14.00
C ARG A 176 23.42 4.51 14.35
N ILE A 177 22.12 4.45 14.07
CA ILE A 177 21.23 3.32 14.37
C ILE A 177 21.26 2.30 13.24
N VAL A 178 21.12 2.76 12.00
CA VAL A 178 21.02 1.92 10.82
C VAL A 178 22.38 1.43 10.39
N ARG A 179 22.46 0.15 10.07
CA ARG A 179 23.66 -0.49 9.55
C ARG A 179 23.45 -0.93 8.10
N PRO A 180 24.50 -0.99 7.27
CA PRO A 180 24.36 -1.53 5.93
C PRO A 180 24.03 -3.03 5.95
N TRP A 181 24.57 -3.75 6.91
CA TRP A 181 24.41 -5.18 7.10
C TRP A 181 24.75 -5.61 8.53
N ALA A 182 24.37 -6.84 8.88
CA ALA A 182 24.68 -7.46 10.16
C ALA A 182 25.19 -8.89 9.98
N MET A 183 26.05 -9.35 10.89
CA MET A 183 26.52 -10.74 10.94
C MET A 183 25.87 -11.47 12.11
N PHE A 184 25.20 -12.59 11.82
CA PHE A 184 24.59 -13.46 12.82
C PHE A 184 25.36 -14.78 12.91
N ASN A 185 25.60 -15.25 14.13
CA ASN A 185 26.17 -16.58 14.37
C ASN A 185 25.06 -17.51 14.87
N GLN A 186 24.59 -18.37 13.97
CA GLN A 186 23.58 -19.36 14.29
C GLN A 186 24.21 -20.72 14.58
N ARG A 187 24.67 -20.91 15.84
CA ARG A 187 25.34 -22.13 16.28
C ARG A 187 26.50 -22.53 15.35
N GLY A 188 27.44 -21.61 15.19
CA GLY A 188 28.63 -21.77 14.38
C GLY A 188 28.51 -21.38 12.92
N LEU A 189 27.30 -21.33 12.35
CA LEU A 189 27.04 -20.85 11.00
C LEU A 189 26.99 -19.33 11.00
N LYS A 190 27.90 -18.69 10.25
CA LYS A 190 27.99 -17.23 10.12
C LYS A 190 27.15 -16.76 8.94
N ILE A 191 26.14 -15.98 9.21
CA ILE A 191 25.16 -15.51 8.23
C ILE A 191 25.24 -13.98 8.16
N ALA A 192 25.60 -13.45 7.02
CA ALA A 192 25.50 -12.03 6.75
C ALA A 192 24.12 -11.69 6.21
N VAL A 193 23.50 -10.64 6.76
CA VAL A 193 22.21 -10.12 6.32
C VAL A 193 22.42 -8.68 5.87
N ILE A 194 22.22 -8.41 4.58
CA ILE A 194 22.39 -7.10 3.94
C ILE A 194 21.01 -6.51 3.69
N GLY A 195 20.80 -5.25 4.07
CA GLY A 195 19.52 -4.54 3.82
C GLY A 195 19.55 -3.69 2.57
N LEU A 196 18.49 -3.70 1.77
CA LEU A 196 18.31 -2.81 0.62
C LEU A 196 16.97 -2.12 0.67
N GLY A 197 16.98 -0.79 0.84
CA GLY A 197 15.77 0.03 0.85
C GLY A 197 15.34 0.49 -0.55
N ASN A 198 14.08 0.88 -0.69
CA ASN A 198 13.51 1.32 -1.95
C ASN A 198 13.93 2.75 -2.31
N LEU A 199 14.52 2.95 -3.47
CA LEU A 199 14.92 4.26 -3.96
C LEU A 199 13.84 4.95 -4.81
N SER A 200 13.02 4.18 -5.51
CA SER A 200 12.03 4.72 -6.45
C SER A 200 10.90 5.46 -5.75
N SER A 201 10.42 4.94 -4.62
CA SER A 201 9.36 5.55 -3.82
C SER A 201 9.88 6.65 -2.91
N ILE A 202 11.09 6.52 -2.40
CA ILE A 202 11.74 7.56 -1.58
C ILE A 202 11.92 8.86 -2.34
N GLY A 203 12.17 8.80 -3.64
CA GLY A 203 12.23 9.99 -4.49
C GLY A 203 11.00 10.88 -4.40
N SER A 204 9.84 10.34 -4.03
CA SER A 204 8.61 11.10 -3.83
C SER A 204 8.42 11.65 -2.42
N ILE A 205 9.31 11.31 -1.47
CA ILE A 205 9.29 11.80 -0.07
C ILE A 205 10.42 12.81 0.18
N PHE A 206 11.13 13.25 -0.85
CA PHE A 206 12.25 14.19 -0.69
C PHE A 206 11.83 15.61 -0.26
N ASP A 207 10.55 15.94 -0.31
CA ASP A 207 10.04 17.25 0.08
C ASP A 207 9.71 17.33 1.57
N LEU A 208 9.90 18.50 2.15
CA LEU A 208 9.50 18.80 3.52
C LEU A 208 7.98 18.63 3.71
N PRO A 209 7.51 18.15 4.89
CA PRO A 209 8.28 17.96 6.13
C PRO A 209 8.89 16.55 6.31
N ASN A 210 8.59 15.60 5.44
CA ASN A 210 8.88 14.16 5.64
C ASN A 210 10.20 13.72 4.97
N ARG A 211 10.99 14.65 4.52
CA ARG A 211 12.27 14.40 3.87
C ARG A 211 13.14 13.42 4.66
N PRO A 212 13.61 12.31 4.04
CA PRO A 212 14.35 11.27 4.75
C PRO A 212 15.79 11.66 5.11
N GLY A 213 16.38 12.66 4.44
CA GLY A 213 17.76 13.09 4.72
C GLY A 213 18.80 12.05 4.37
N ILE A 214 18.64 11.36 3.25
CA ILE A 214 19.53 10.32 2.75
C ILE A 214 20.15 10.72 1.42
N THR A 215 21.40 10.28 1.21
CA THR A 215 22.01 10.17 -0.12
C THR A 215 21.77 8.75 -0.62
N PRO A 216 21.04 8.55 -1.73
CA PRO A 216 20.77 7.23 -2.28
C PRO A 216 22.03 6.68 -2.95
N MET A 217 22.38 5.44 -2.62
CA MET A 217 23.50 4.72 -3.23
C MET A 217 22.97 3.75 -4.31
N ASN A 218 23.76 3.53 -5.36
CA ASN A 218 23.38 2.55 -6.38
C ASN A 218 23.15 1.16 -5.77
N THR A 219 21.97 0.59 -5.97
CA THR A 219 21.55 -0.64 -5.30
C THR A 219 22.43 -1.83 -5.65
N VAL A 220 22.77 -2.04 -6.94
CA VAL A 220 23.54 -3.19 -7.41
C VAL A 220 24.99 -3.12 -6.94
N GLU A 221 25.63 -1.95 -7.11
CA GLU A 221 27.03 -1.75 -6.70
C GLU A 221 27.18 -1.86 -5.19
N THR A 222 26.22 -1.27 -4.44
CA THR A 222 26.23 -1.31 -2.98
C THR A 222 26.02 -2.72 -2.46
N ALA A 223 25.06 -3.45 -3.02
CA ALA A 223 24.82 -4.85 -2.68
C ALA A 223 26.10 -5.67 -2.89
N GLN A 224 26.72 -5.56 -4.06
CA GLN A 224 27.96 -6.30 -4.37
C GLN A 224 29.11 -5.94 -3.45
N PHE A 225 29.29 -4.65 -3.15
CA PHE A 225 30.32 -4.21 -2.22
C PHE A 225 30.17 -4.88 -0.85
N TYR A 226 28.96 -4.89 -0.29
CA TYR A 226 28.75 -5.51 1.02
C TYR A 226 28.72 -7.04 0.98
N VAL A 227 28.34 -7.66 -0.12
CA VAL A 227 28.53 -9.11 -0.33
C VAL A 227 30.01 -9.46 -0.25
N ASP A 228 30.86 -8.74 -0.99
CA ASP A 228 32.32 -8.95 -0.98
C ASP A 228 32.90 -8.72 0.42
N GLN A 229 32.46 -7.69 1.14
CA GLN A 229 32.88 -7.42 2.52
C GLN A 229 32.45 -8.53 3.50
N ALA A 230 31.21 -8.99 3.40
CA ALA A 230 30.65 -10.06 4.24
C ALA A 230 31.43 -11.37 4.04
N ARG A 231 31.70 -11.74 2.77
CA ARG A 231 32.50 -12.91 2.43
C ARG A 231 33.95 -12.78 2.93
N ALA A 232 34.56 -11.62 2.77
CA ALA A 232 35.89 -11.35 3.29
C ALA A 232 35.99 -11.46 4.83
N GLN A 233 34.91 -11.17 5.54
CA GLN A 233 34.79 -11.33 6.98
C GLN A 233 34.36 -12.75 7.40
N GLY A 234 34.27 -13.69 6.45
CA GLY A 234 34.05 -15.12 6.69
C GLY A 234 32.59 -15.49 6.86
N ALA A 235 31.68 -14.77 6.18
CA ALA A 235 30.29 -15.20 6.09
C ALA A 235 30.17 -16.54 5.35
N ASP A 236 29.51 -17.49 5.96
CA ASP A 236 29.18 -18.78 5.37
C ASP A 236 28.01 -18.66 4.38
N LEU A 237 27.05 -17.80 4.71
CA LEU A 237 25.90 -17.43 3.86
C LEU A 237 25.73 -15.93 3.81
N VAL A 238 25.21 -15.46 2.69
CA VAL A 238 24.79 -14.06 2.48
C VAL A 238 23.33 -14.02 2.10
N ILE A 239 22.55 -13.36 2.92
CA ILE A 239 21.13 -13.12 2.72
C ILE A 239 20.92 -11.65 2.45
N VAL A 240 20.21 -11.30 1.39
CA VAL A 240 19.72 -9.96 1.16
C VAL A 240 18.28 -9.88 1.63
N VAL A 241 17.99 -8.94 2.51
CA VAL A 241 16.62 -8.55 2.85
C VAL A 241 16.35 -7.24 2.14
N SER A 242 15.39 -7.24 1.25
CA SER A 242 15.15 -6.12 0.35
C SER A 242 13.74 -5.54 0.47
N HIS A 243 13.66 -4.24 0.23
CA HIS A 243 12.38 -3.54 0.04
C HIS A 243 12.33 -2.86 -1.34
N ILE A 244 13.04 -3.41 -2.33
CA ILE A 244 13.17 -2.79 -3.66
C ILE A 244 12.12 -3.26 -4.66
N GLY A 245 11.47 -4.38 -4.39
CA GLY A 245 10.48 -4.99 -5.27
C GLY A 245 11.08 -6.05 -6.21
N LEU A 246 10.22 -6.94 -6.72
CA LEU A 246 10.62 -8.16 -7.44
C LEU A 246 11.51 -7.90 -8.66
N GLU A 247 11.15 -6.91 -9.47
CA GLU A 247 11.91 -6.62 -10.71
C GLU A 247 13.32 -6.14 -10.40
N ASP A 248 13.46 -5.26 -9.40
CA ASP A 248 14.76 -4.76 -8.94
C ASP A 248 15.55 -5.83 -8.19
N ASP A 249 14.89 -6.75 -7.47
CA ASP A 249 15.53 -7.92 -6.86
C ASP A 249 16.16 -8.82 -7.93
N ILE A 250 15.43 -9.14 -8.98
CA ILE A 250 15.93 -9.93 -10.11
C ILE A 250 17.07 -9.20 -10.81
N HIS A 251 16.91 -7.91 -11.07
CA HIS A 251 17.93 -7.07 -11.70
C HIS A 251 19.23 -7.04 -10.87
N MET A 252 19.12 -6.89 -9.55
CA MET A 252 20.28 -6.94 -8.68
C MET A 252 21.03 -8.28 -8.79
N LEU A 253 20.31 -9.39 -8.86
CA LEU A 253 20.90 -10.72 -8.98
C LEU A 253 21.52 -10.96 -10.36
N GLU A 254 20.93 -10.42 -11.43
CA GLU A 254 21.49 -10.53 -12.78
C GLU A 254 22.88 -9.89 -12.94
N TYR A 255 23.18 -8.86 -12.13
CA TYR A 255 24.42 -8.09 -12.18
C TYR A 255 25.30 -8.24 -10.96
N GLY A 256 24.86 -9.00 -9.97
CA GLY A 256 25.62 -9.32 -8.77
C GLY A 256 25.97 -10.80 -8.68
N THR A 257 26.78 -11.17 -7.70
CA THR A 257 27.09 -12.56 -7.36
C THR A 257 27.40 -12.71 -5.88
N GLY A 258 27.22 -13.94 -5.36
CA GLY A 258 27.62 -14.29 -3.99
C GLY A 258 26.49 -14.15 -2.96
N VAL A 259 25.27 -13.82 -3.40
CA VAL A 259 24.04 -13.87 -2.59
C VAL A 259 23.50 -15.30 -2.61
N ASP A 260 23.03 -15.83 -1.49
CA ASP A 260 22.43 -17.18 -1.39
C ASP A 260 20.90 -17.11 -1.39
N VAL A 261 20.34 -16.12 -0.71
CA VAL A 261 18.89 -15.94 -0.55
C VAL A 261 18.55 -14.46 -0.62
N VAL A 262 17.46 -14.13 -1.29
CA VAL A 262 16.81 -12.79 -1.23
C VAL A 262 15.43 -12.96 -0.60
N LEU A 263 15.13 -12.15 0.40
CA LEU A 263 13.81 -12.01 1.02
C LEU A 263 13.30 -10.60 0.72
N GLY A 264 12.31 -10.50 -0.17
CA GLY A 264 11.86 -9.21 -0.72
C GLY A 264 10.50 -8.75 -0.21
N GLY A 265 10.27 -7.44 -0.31
CA GLY A 265 9.03 -6.74 0.06
C GLY A 265 8.54 -5.75 -0.98
N HIS A 266 7.83 -4.70 -0.56
CA HIS A 266 7.36 -3.54 -1.32
C HIS A 266 6.16 -3.78 -2.26
N LEU A 267 6.13 -4.87 -3.02
CA LEU A 267 5.05 -5.10 -3.98
C LEU A 267 3.86 -5.87 -3.42
N HIS A 268 3.90 -6.25 -2.14
CA HIS A 268 2.84 -6.99 -1.44
C HIS A 268 2.50 -8.36 -2.06
N ILE A 269 3.42 -8.94 -2.82
CA ILE A 269 3.22 -10.20 -3.55
C ILE A 269 3.68 -11.40 -2.71
N VAL A 270 3.21 -12.57 -3.09
CA VAL A 270 3.68 -13.85 -2.57
C VAL A 270 4.29 -14.65 -3.72
N LEU A 271 5.52 -15.09 -3.54
CA LEU A 271 6.14 -16.08 -4.42
C LEU A 271 5.96 -17.47 -3.80
N ASN A 272 5.12 -18.28 -4.42
CA ASN A 272 4.89 -19.67 -4.00
C ASN A 272 4.60 -20.54 -5.23
N PRO A 273 5.58 -21.39 -5.63
CA PRO A 273 6.82 -21.74 -4.93
C PRO A 273 7.89 -20.65 -4.95
N THR A 274 8.97 -20.87 -4.16
CA THR A 274 10.17 -20.01 -4.20
C THR A 274 10.70 -19.89 -5.63
N GLN A 275 11.03 -18.68 -6.05
CA GLN A 275 11.65 -18.45 -7.34
C GLN A 275 13.15 -18.71 -7.25
N GLU A 276 13.70 -19.45 -8.21
CA GLU A 276 15.14 -19.59 -8.40
C GLU A 276 15.60 -18.63 -9.50
N VAL A 277 16.55 -17.76 -9.16
CA VAL A 277 17.16 -16.79 -10.09
C VAL A 277 18.64 -17.13 -10.25
N GLU A 278 19.15 -17.00 -11.44
CA GLU A 278 20.58 -17.20 -11.69
C GLU A 278 21.35 -15.89 -11.47
N ASP A 279 22.28 -15.89 -10.54
CA ASP A 279 23.26 -14.83 -10.41
C ASP A 279 24.48 -15.09 -11.31
N CYS A 280 25.08 -14.06 -11.79
CA CYS A 280 26.28 -14.20 -12.58
C CYS A 280 27.02 -12.86 -12.73
N ARG A 281 28.07 -12.69 -11.95
CA ARG A 281 28.95 -11.55 -12.15
C ARG A 281 29.82 -11.79 -13.40
N PRO A 282 29.67 -10.96 -14.45
CA PRO A 282 30.50 -11.10 -15.65
C PRO A 282 31.98 -10.97 -15.31
N VAL A 283 32.83 -11.77 -15.95
CA VAL A 283 34.27 -11.66 -15.90
C VAL A 283 34.83 -11.34 -17.29
N ASN A 284 35.93 -10.56 -17.34
CA ASN A 284 36.62 -10.31 -18.58
C ASN A 284 37.52 -11.50 -18.98
N ALA A 285 38.18 -11.39 -20.10
CA ALA A 285 39.06 -12.45 -20.62
C ALA A 285 40.26 -12.77 -19.70
N ARG A 286 40.51 -11.93 -18.68
CA ARG A 286 41.56 -12.13 -17.67
C ARG A 286 41.02 -12.77 -16.39
N GLY A 287 39.72 -13.08 -16.32
CA GLY A 287 39.06 -13.57 -15.10
C GLY A 287 38.78 -12.49 -14.06
N GLU A 288 38.94 -11.22 -14.40
CA GLU A 288 38.65 -10.10 -13.52
C GLU A 288 37.14 -9.83 -13.57
N HIS A 289 36.53 -9.63 -12.40
CA HIS A 289 35.10 -9.30 -12.31
C HIS A 289 34.80 -7.94 -12.95
N PHE A 290 33.78 -7.93 -13.76
CA PHE A 290 33.26 -6.74 -14.40
C PHE A 290 31.95 -6.36 -13.74
N ILE A 291 31.93 -5.27 -12.99
CA ILE A 291 30.70 -4.66 -12.52
C ILE A 291 30.31 -3.62 -13.56
N PRO A 292 29.12 -3.75 -14.15
CA PRO A 292 28.58 -2.70 -14.96
C PRO A 292 28.49 -1.43 -14.12
N GLN A 293 29.21 -0.39 -14.49
CA GLN A 293 29.01 0.92 -13.86
C GLN A 293 27.65 1.43 -14.29
N LEU A 294 26.67 1.26 -13.43
CA LEU A 294 25.39 1.95 -13.51
C LEU A 294 25.61 3.38 -12.98
N ASP A 295 26.55 4.08 -13.57
CA ASP A 295 26.84 5.45 -13.15
C ASP A 295 25.67 6.34 -13.52
N GLN A 296 24.92 6.76 -12.50
CA GLN A 296 23.81 7.71 -12.64
C GLN A 296 24.29 9.09 -13.10
N THR A 297 25.60 9.36 -13.00
CA THR A 297 26.20 10.63 -13.44
C THR A 297 26.46 10.66 -14.95
N VAL A 298 26.29 9.56 -15.62
CA VAL A 298 26.59 9.49 -17.04
C VAL A 298 25.45 10.11 -17.84
N GLN A 299 25.69 11.33 -18.28
CA GLN A 299 24.86 12.01 -19.25
C GLN A 299 24.67 11.12 -20.48
N ARG A 300 23.43 10.80 -20.82
CA ARG A 300 23.13 10.28 -22.16
C ARG A 300 23.80 11.18 -23.19
N PRO A 301 24.47 10.62 -24.20
CA PRO A 301 24.97 11.48 -25.26
C PRO A 301 23.83 12.31 -25.82
N ALA A 302 24.07 13.57 -26.01
CA ALA A 302 23.09 14.56 -26.46
C ALA A 302 22.41 14.20 -27.79
N THR A 303 22.86 13.14 -28.45
CA THR A 303 22.29 12.62 -29.70
C THR A 303 22.24 11.10 -29.64
N ALA A 304 21.07 10.58 -29.27
CA ALA A 304 20.73 9.17 -29.51
C ALA A 304 20.81 8.78 -31.04
N ALA A 305 21.09 9.73 -31.89
CA ALA A 305 21.26 9.57 -33.34
C ALA A 305 22.61 8.97 -33.74
N ALA A 306 23.58 8.89 -32.83
CA ALA A 306 24.90 8.34 -33.11
C ALA A 306 25.01 6.83 -32.93
N CYS A 307 23.99 6.18 -32.34
CA CYS A 307 23.93 4.71 -32.22
C CYS A 307 22.76 4.20 -33.04
N GLY A 308 22.98 3.24 -33.90
CA GLY A 308 21.90 2.50 -34.55
C GLY A 308 21.01 1.82 -33.50
N PRO A 309 19.77 1.40 -33.85
CA PRO A 309 18.81 0.83 -32.91
C PRO A 309 19.34 -0.43 -32.18
N ASP A 310 20.37 -1.07 -32.69
CA ASP A 310 21.02 -2.26 -32.13
C ASP A 310 22.41 -1.98 -31.52
N GLU A 311 22.87 -0.75 -31.55
CA GLU A 311 24.22 -0.33 -31.10
C GLU A 311 24.15 0.59 -29.87
N CYS A 312 23.32 0.30 -28.90
CA CYS A 312 23.23 1.21 -27.83
C CYS A 312 24.37 1.20 -26.86
N CYS A 313 24.79 2.40 -26.66
CA CYS A 313 25.76 2.85 -25.73
C CYS A 313 25.53 2.24 -24.35
N ASN A 314 26.60 1.89 -23.69
CA ASN A 314 26.59 1.59 -22.27
C ASN A 314 26.00 2.79 -21.51
N VAL A 315 25.64 2.56 -20.27
CA VAL A 315 25.05 3.58 -19.40
C VAL A 315 25.96 4.81 -19.25
N GLY A 316 27.22 4.72 -19.70
CA GLY A 316 28.22 5.80 -19.71
C GLY A 316 28.18 6.74 -20.90
N GLY A 317 27.26 6.59 -21.82
CA GLY A 317 27.28 7.38 -23.06
C GLY A 317 28.50 7.15 -23.92
N VAL A 318 29.35 6.21 -23.54
CA VAL A 318 30.46 5.74 -24.37
C VAL A 318 29.91 4.63 -25.25
N CYS A 319 29.71 4.97 -26.51
CA CYS A 319 29.33 3.95 -27.48
C CYS A 319 30.57 3.06 -27.72
N PRO A 320 30.41 1.74 -27.59
CA PRO A 320 31.45 0.83 -28.08
C PRO A 320 31.70 1.05 -29.58
N PRO A 321 32.87 0.67 -30.09
CA PRO A 321 33.14 0.79 -31.51
C PRO A 321 32.04 0.19 -32.37
N SER A 322 31.80 0.77 -33.56
CA SER A 322 30.82 0.27 -34.52
C SER A 322 30.92 -1.24 -34.69
N GLY A 323 29.80 -1.95 -34.53
CA GLY A 323 29.72 -3.42 -34.54
C GLY A 323 29.86 -4.10 -33.19
N SER A 324 29.99 -3.36 -32.07
CA SER A 324 29.92 -3.93 -30.75
C SER A 324 28.49 -3.93 -30.19
N ARG A 325 28.19 -4.92 -29.38
CA ARG A 325 26.87 -5.10 -28.75
C ARG A 325 26.61 -3.98 -27.75
N ASN A 326 25.33 -3.64 -27.52
CA ASN A 326 24.97 -2.73 -26.46
C ASN A 326 25.41 -3.28 -25.12
N TYR A 327 25.38 -2.45 -24.10
CA TYR A 327 25.84 -2.79 -22.76
C TYR A 327 25.25 -4.11 -22.23
N TRP A 328 23.95 -4.29 -22.36
CA TRP A 328 23.25 -5.51 -21.93
C TRP A 328 23.69 -6.73 -22.74
N GLN A 329 23.88 -6.57 -24.02
CA GLN A 329 24.40 -7.62 -24.90
C GLN A 329 25.87 -7.95 -24.57
N ILE A 330 26.67 -6.95 -24.20
CA ILE A 330 28.04 -7.17 -23.74
C ILE A 330 28.04 -7.90 -22.39
N ALA A 331 27.25 -7.45 -21.43
CA ALA A 331 27.14 -8.09 -20.12
C ALA A 331 26.61 -9.53 -20.26
N ARG A 332 25.56 -9.74 -21.07
CA ARG A 332 25.05 -11.07 -21.36
C ARG A 332 26.06 -11.94 -22.10
N GLY A 333 26.85 -11.40 -23.03
CA GLY A 333 27.92 -12.11 -23.72
C GLY A 333 29.06 -12.53 -22.80
N TYR A 334 29.38 -11.72 -21.78
CA TYR A 334 30.31 -12.12 -20.72
C TYR A 334 29.72 -13.22 -19.86
N ARG A 335 28.47 -13.07 -19.44
CA ARG A 335 27.74 -14.09 -18.71
C ARG A 335 27.73 -15.45 -19.39
N GLU A 336 27.40 -15.49 -20.64
CA GLU A 336 27.33 -16.73 -21.43
C GLU A 336 28.71 -17.40 -21.66
N ARG A 337 29.77 -16.63 -21.64
CA ARG A 337 31.11 -17.11 -21.99
C ARG A 337 32.05 -17.33 -20.82
N LEU A 338 31.92 -16.54 -19.77
CA LEU A 338 32.95 -16.41 -18.74
C LEU A 338 32.42 -16.51 -17.33
N CYS A 339 31.12 -16.67 -17.15
CA CYS A 339 30.51 -16.82 -15.85
C CYS A 339 29.80 -18.16 -15.73
N THR A 340 29.89 -18.73 -14.54
CA THR A 340 29.10 -19.91 -14.20
C THR A 340 27.92 -19.46 -13.37
N PRO A 341 26.68 -19.61 -13.91
CA PRO A 341 25.51 -19.16 -13.18
C PRO A 341 25.32 -19.99 -11.92
N ARG A 342 24.95 -19.30 -10.85
CA ARG A 342 24.62 -19.86 -9.53
C ARG A 342 23.17 -19.59 -9.24
N ARG A 343 22.45 -20.55 -8.66
CA ARG A 343 21.06 -20.38 -8.29
C ARG A 343 20.93 -19.70 -6.94
N VAL A 344 20.19 -18.61 -6.92
CA VAL A 344 19.82 -17.84 -5.74
C VAL A 344 18.33 -18.04 -5.50
N LEU A 345 17.95 -18.21 -4.23
CA LEU A 345 16.55 -18.31 -3.84
C LEU A 345 15.97 -16.92 -3.63
N LEU A 346 14.90 -16.61 -4.32
CA LEU A 346 14.17 -15.34 -4.19
C LEU A 346 12.77 -15.62 -3.66
N GLN A 347 12.40 -14.95 -2.55
CA GLN A 347 11.16 -15.16 -1.85
C GLN A 347 10.50 -13.85 -1.43
N HIS A 348 9.19 -13.73 -1.66
CA HIS A 348 8.32 -12.70 -1.13
C HIS A 348 7.18 -13.37 -0.35
N SER A 349 6.86 -12.89 0.84
CA SER A 349 5.89 -13.54 1.76
C SER A 349 4.58 -12.76 1.93
N GLY A 350 4.29 -11.80 1.04
CA GLY A 350 3.07 -11.02 1.06
C GLY A 350 3.13 -9.85 2.03
N ALA A 351 1.95 -9.33 2.41
CA ALA A 351 1.81 -8.12 3.19
C ALA A 351 0.66 -8.19 4.20
N PHE A 352 0.47 -7.10 4.97
CA PHE A 352 -0.67 -6.87 5.86
C PHE A 352 -0.81 -7.92 6.96
N MET A 353 0.28 -8.53 7.40
CA MET A 353 0.28 -9.64 8.36
C MET A 353 -0.60 -10.84 7.96
N LYS A 354 -0.90 -10.99 6.67
CA LYS A 354 -1.69 -12.12 6.18
C LYS A 354 -0.97 -13.44 6.26
N TYR A 355 0.35 -13.41 6.17
CA TYR A 355 1.17 -14.62 6.05
C TYR A 355 2.47 -14.53 6.82
N LEU A 356 2.93 -15.67 7.31
CA LEU A 356 4.32 -15.90 7.72
C LEU A 356 4.98 -16.83 6.70
N GLY A 357 6.06 -16.40 6.10
CA GLY A 357 6.92 -17.24 5.27
C GLY A 357 7.92 -18.01 6.13
N ARG A 358 8.09 -19.30 5.84
CA ARG A 358 9.15 -20.14 6.41
C ARG A 358 9.92 -20.83 5.29
N LEU A 359 11.20 -20.51 5.17
CA LEU A 359 12.13 -21.11 4.24
C LEU A 359 13.12 -21.97 5.00
N ASP A 360 13.00 -23.29 4.87
CA ASP A 360 13.93 -24.27 5.44
C ASP A 360 15.00 -24.61 4.41
N LEU A 361 16.26 -24.45 4.79
CA LEU A 361 17.43 -24.73 3.96
C LEU A 361 18.20 -25.93 4.50
N VAL A 362 18.69 -26.77 3.60
CA VAL A 362 19.71 -27.77 3.89
C VAL A 362 20.99 -27.34 3.20
N LEU A 363 22.03 -27.15 3.97
CA LEU A 363 23.31 -26.59 3.58
C LEU A 363 24.41 -27.64 3.70
N SER A 364 25.37 -27.67 2.77
CA SER A 364 26.56 -28.47 2.87
C SER A 364 27.80 -27.72 2.34
N ARG A 365 28.93 -28.06 2.88
CA ARG A 365 30.25 -27.66 2.37
C ARG A 365 31.07 -28.84 1.83
N ASP A 366 30.44 -30.01 1.71
CA ASP A 366 31.09 -31.23 1.19
C ASP A 366 31.01 -31.21 -0.36
N PRO A 367 32.15 -31.08 -1.06
CA PRO A 367 32.16 -31.04 -2.54
C PRO A 367 31.53 -32.30 -3.17
N ALA A 368 31.58 -33.44 -2.50
CA ALA A 368 30.97 -34.67 -3.00
C ALA A 368 29.42 -34.63 -3.00
N ARG A 369 28.83 -33.72 -2.25
CA ARG A 369 27.37 -33.49 -2.20
C ARG A 369 26.88 -32.44 -3.20
N ILE A 370 27.80 -31.67 -3.77
CA ILE A 370 27.50 -30.66 -4.79
C ILE A 370 27.14 -31.38 -6.08
N ARG A 371 26.00 -31.01 -6.68
CA ARG A 371 25.52 -31.67 -7.90
C ARG A 371 26.53 -31.53 -9.04
N PRO A 372 26.76 -32.62 -9.84
CA PRO A 372 27.57 -32.53 -11.04
C PRO A 372 27.16 -31.39 -11.96
N GLY A 373 28.13 -30.60 -12.44
CA GLY A 373 27.89 -29.40 -13.23
C GLY A 373 27.84 -28.09 -12.42
N ARG A 374 27.82 -28.17 -11.09
CA ARG A 374 28.01 -27.00 -10.23
C ARG A 374 29.43 -26.87 -9.68
N GLU A 375 30.27 -27.89 -9.86
CA GLU A 375 31.65 -27.90 -9.39
C GLU A 375 32.48 -26.75 -9.98
N ALA A 376 32.15 -26.34 -11.20
CA ALA A 376 32.81 -25.20 -11.85
C ALA A 376 32.32 -23.82 -11.33
N SER A 377 31.17 -23.74 -10.63
CA SER A 377 30.65 -22.53 -10.02
C SER A 377 31.05 -22.38 -8.55
N TYR A 378 31.68 -23.41 -8.00
CA TYR A 378 32.15 -23.39 -6.64
C TYR A 378 33.29 -22.37 -6.48
N ASP A 379 32.99 -21.25 -5.85
CA ASP A 379 34.03 -20.35 -5.34
C ASP A 379 34.53 -20.96 -4.02
N PRO A 380 35.82 -21.28 -3.89
CA PRO A 380 36.37 -21.78 -2.63
C PRO A 380 36.22 -20.80 -1.48
N ARG A 381 35.82 -19.56 -1.75
CA ARG A 381 35.40 -18.55 -0.76
C ARG A 381 33.96 -18.76 -0.26
N ASP A 382 33.11 -19.45 -1.07
CA ASP A 382 31.77 -19.85 -0.69
C ASP A 382 31.82 -21.20 -0.02
N ARG A 383 31.96 -21.22 1.28
CA ARG A 383 32.16 -22.47 2.05
C ARG A 383 30.92 -23.34 2.16
N TRP A 384 29.73 -22.78 1.90
CA TRP A 384 28.45 -23.48 2.03
C TRP A 384 27.61 -23.31 0.79
N GLU A 385 26.92 -24.39 0.41
CA GLU A 385 25.97 -24.38 -0.69
C GLU A 385 24.60 -24.87 -0.22
N VAL A 386 23.53 -24.28 -0.76
CA VAL A 386 22.16 -24.73 -0.54
C VAL A 386 21.91 -25.99 -1.38
N LEU A 387 21.84 -27.13 -0.72
CA LEU A 387 21.55 -28.42 -1.38
C LEU A 387 20.08 -28.57 -1.73
N SER A 388 19.22 -28.17 -0.81
CA SER A 388 17.77 -28.19 -0.99
C SER A 388 17.09 -27.15 -0.13
N HIS A 389 15.89 -26.78 -0.55
CA HIS A 389 15.06 -25.87 0.21
C HIS A 389 13.61 -26.33 0.22
N ARG A 390 12.87 -25.85 1.20
CA ARG A 390 11.41 -26.01 1.29
C ARG A 390 10.81 -24.70 1.81
N TYR A 391 9.89 -24.16 1.05
CA TYR A 391 9.10 -23.02 1.49
C TYR A 391 7.73 -23.45 1.99
N THR A 392 7.29 -22.87 3.08
CA THR A 392 5.96 -23.05 3.66
C THR A 392 5.39 -21.68 3.99
N LEU A 393 4.22 -21.37 3.46
CA LEU A 393 3.47 -20.16 3.74
C LEU A 393 2.35 -20.47 4.72
N PHE A 394 2.32 -19.76 5.84
CA PHE A 394 1.30 -19.93 6.87
C PHE A 394 0.32 -18.76 6.84
N PRO A 395 -0.95 -18.99 6.53
CA PRO A 395 -1.97 -17.95 6.65
C PRO A 395 -2.23 -17.59 8.12
N VAL A 396 -2.43 -16.31 8.38
CA VAL A 396 -2.70 -15.76 9.71
C VAL A 396 -4.17 -15.36 9.78
N ASP A 397 -4.98 -16.19 10.44
CA ASP A 397 -6.43 -16.02 10.54
C ASP A 397 -6.98 -16.39 11.91
N SER A 398 -8.29 -16.40 12.07
CA SER A 398 -8.98 -16.65 13.35
C SER A 398 -8.74 -18.04 13.96
N ARG A 399 -8.18 -18.99 13.21
CA ARG A 399 -7.82 -20.33 13.72
C ARG A 399 -6.58 -20.30 14.61
N LEU A 400 -5.75 -19.26 14.51
CA LEU A 400 -4.56 -19.11 15.33
C LEU A 400 -4.89 -18.44 16.67
N PRO A 401 -4.34 -18.97 17.78
CA PRO A 401 -4.41 -18.27 19.07
C PRO A 401 -3.67 -16.94 19.02
N GLU A 402 -4.13 -15.99 19.83
CA GLU A 402 -3.41 -14.73 20.07
C GLU A 402 -2.38 -14.92 21.20
N GLU A 403 -1.13 -14.53 20.97
CA GLU A 403 -0.10 -14.58 22.00
C GLU A 403 -0.43 -13.58 23.11
N PRO A 404 -0.55 -14.02 24.38
CA PRO A 404 -1.13 -13.18 25.43
C PRO A 404 -0.32 -11.95 25.81
N THR A 405 1.02 -11.99 25.67
CA THR A 405 1.89 -10.86 26.05
C THR A 405 1.82 -9.74 25.01
N MET A 406 1.86 -10.10 23.74
CA MET A 406 1.64 -9.15 22.63
C MET A 406 0.25 -8.53 22.72
N LYS A 407 -0.78 -9.35 22.96
CA LYS A 407 -2.15 -8.86 23.14
C LYS A 407 -2.24 -7.83 24.27
N ARG A 408 -1.69 -8.13 25.44
CA ARG A 408 -1.67 -7.18 26.59
C ARG A 408 -0.87 -5.91 26.28
N MET A 409 0.21 -6.00 25.52
CA MET A 409 1.00 -4.84 25.13
C MET A 409 0.21 -3.92 24.18
N LEU A 410 -0.61 -4.48 23.30
CA LEU A 410 -1.40 -3.72 22.32
C LEU A 410 -2.73 -3.19 22.89
N GLU A 411 -3.24 -3.77 23.97
CA GLU A 411 -4.53 -3.38 24.56
C GLU A 411 -4.67 -1.89 24.92
N PRO A 412 -3.65 -1.18 25.49
CA PRO A 412 -3.73 0.26 25.73
C PRO A 412 -3.94 1.07 24.45
N TYR A 413 -3.31 0.67 23.35
CA TYR A 413 -3.46 1.33 22.06
C TYR A 413 -4.86 1.13 21.47
N ALA A 414 -5.42 -0.10 21.57
CA ALA A 414 -6.79 -0.38 21.15
C ALA A 414 -7.78 0.50 21.91
N ARG A 415 -7.67 0.55 23.26
CA ARG A 415 -8.55 1.39 24.10
C ARG A 415 -8.41 2.88 23.81
N ALA A 416 -7.19 3.34 23.51
CA ALA A 416 -6.97 4.73 23.15
C ALA A 416 -7.58 5.07 21.79
N LEU A 417 -7.43 4.20 20.79
CA LEU A 417 -8.08 4.36 19.49
C LEU A 417 -9.60 4.45 19.63
N ASP A 418 -10.21 3.56 20.41
CA ASP A 418 -11.65 3.57 20.66
C ASP A 418 -12.12 4.89 21.29
N SER A 419 -11.31 5.44 22.20
CA SER A 419 -11.68 6.66 22.94
C SER A 419 -11.41 7.96 22.20
N ILE A 420 -10.35 8.00 21.38
CA ILE A 420 -9.89 9.24 20.72
C ILE A 420 -10.48 9.35 19.30
N ALA A 421 -10.45 8.27 18.55
CA ALA A 421 -10.76 8.29 17.12
C ALA A 421 -12.22 7.99 16.79
N ASN A 422 -13.00 7.42 17.72
CA ASN A 422 -14.38 6.99 17.47
C ASN A 422 -14.52 6.21 16.15
N LEU A 423 -13.60 5.29 15.91
CA LEU A 423 -13.46 4.56 14.64
C LEU A 423 -14.72 3.77 14.24
N ASP A 424 -15.53 3.39 15.22
CA ASP A 424 -16.83 2.73 15.03
C ASP A 424 -17.93 3.68 14.52
N THR A 425 -17.61 4.97 14.38
CA THR A 425 -18.60 5.94 13.88
C THR A 425 -19.04 5.55 12.48
N LEU A 426 -20.36 5.33 12.32
CA LEU A 426 -20.94 5.05 11.01
C LEU A 426 -20.86 6.28 10.12
N VAL A 427 -20.33 6.07 8.90
CA VAL A 427 -20.19 7.09 7.87
C VAL A 427 -21.36 6.99 6.88
N GLY A 428 -21.73 5.78 6.49
CA GLY A 428 -22.78 5.50 5.52
C GLY A 428 -23.05 4.02 5.40
N TYR A 429 -23.77 3.64 4.34
CA TYR A 429 -24.10 2.26 3.99
C TYR A 429 -23.82 2.01 2.51
N ALA A 430 -23.09 0.97 2.19
CA ALA A 430 -22.81 0.55 0.82
C ALA A 430 -23.72 -0.64 0.46
N PRO A 431 -24.67 -0.50 -0.48
CA PRO A 431 -25.52 -1.62 -0.91
C PRO A 431 -24.74 -2.74 -1.61
N ASN A 432 -23.64 -2.39 -2.25
CA ASN A 432 -22.76 -3.29 -2.99
C ASN A 432 -21.31 -3.00 -2.64
N ASP A 433 -20.41 -3.94 -2.95
CA ASP A 433 -18.97 -3.73 -2.85
C ASP A 433 -18.53 -2.57 -3.75
N ILE A 434 -17.73 -1.66 -3.20
CA ILE A 434 -17.16 -0.53 -3.92
C ILE A 434 -15.67 -0.77 -4.05
N THR A 435 -15.20 -0.99 -5.28
CA THR A 435 -13.86 -1.48 -5.54
C THR A 435 -12.92 -0.39 -6.02
N ARG A 436 -11.66 -0.46 -5.57
CA ARG A 436 -10.57 0.39 -6.05
C ARG A 436 -9.96 -0.10 -7.36
N THR A 437 -10.21 -1.35 -7.72
CA THR A 437 -9.65 -1.96 -8.93
C THR A 437 -10.42 -1.51 -10.14
N PRO A 438 -9.76 -0.90 -11.14
CA PRO A 438 -10.43 -0.45 -12.35
C PRO A 438 -10.99 -1.61 -13.17
N GLU A 439 -12.22 -1.53 -13.59
CA GLU A 439 -12.77 -2.39 -14.62
C GLU A 439 -12.23 -1.96 -16.00
N GLY A 440 -11.76 -2.92 -16.80
CA GLY A 440 -11.16 -2.60 -18.10
C GLY A 440 -9.92 -1.69 -18.05
N GLY A 441 -9.30 -1.56 -16.86
CA GLY A 441 -8.10 -0.74 -16.65
C GLY A 441 -8.35 0.76 -16.45
N GLY A 442 -9.58 1.26 -16.64
CA GLY A 442 -9.92 2.68 -16.58
C GLY A 442 -10.26 3.20 -15.19
N ASP A 443 -11.47 3.73 -15.04
CA ASP A 443 -11.98 4.21 -13.77
C ASP A 443 -12.47 3.07 -12.86
N SER A 444 -12.47 3.30 -11.56
CA SER A 444 -13.01 2.38 -10.56
C SER A 444 -14.14 3.03 -9.77
N SER A 445 -15.07 2.22 -9.25
CA SER A 445 -16.21 2.72 -8.47
C SER A 445 -15.77 3.53 -7.25
N LEU A 446 -14.73 3.07 -6.54
CA LEU A 446 -14.18 3.81 -5.40
C LEU A 446 -13.38 5.04 -5.85
N GLY A 447 -12.59 4.92 -6.93
CA GLY A 447 -11.87 6.05 -7.49
C GLY A 447 -12.79 7.18 -7.93
N ASN A 448 -13.94 6.83 -8.50
CA ASN A 448 -14.96 7.79 -8.91
C ASN A 448 -15.63 8.47 -7.72
N LEU A 449 -15.97 7.73 -6.67
CA LEU A 449 -16.48 8.30 -5.41
C LEU A 449 -15.48 9.32 -4.82
N VAL A 450 -14.21 8.92 -4.71
CA VAL A 450 -13.15 9.76 -4.14
C VAL A 450 -12.95 11.03 -4.94
N SER A 451 -12.70 10.91 -6.25
CA SER A 451 -12.47 12.07 -7.10
C SER A 451 -13.67 12.99 -7.16
N THR A 452 -14.90 12.45 -7.20
CA THR A 452 -16.14 13.23 -7.15
C THR A 452 -16.27 13.99 -5.83
N SER A 453 -15.96 13.37 -4.70
CA SER A 453 -16.01 14.04 -3.40
C SER A 453 -15.03 15.19 -3.28
N MET A 454 -13.83 15.06 -3.83
CA MET A 454 -12.84 16.14 -3.89
C MET A 454 -13.31 17.27 -4.79
N TRP A 455 -13.87 16.95 -5.94
CA TRP A 455 -14.33 17.91 -6.94
C TRP A 455 -15.53 18.73 -6.45
N LEU A 456 -16.49 18.08 -5.79
CA LEU A 456 -17.73 18.71 -5.31
C LEU A 456 -17.62 19.27 -3.89
N ARG A 457 -16.44 19.23 -3.28
CA ARG A 457 -16.25 19.77 -1.93
C ARG A 457 -16.55 21.26 -1.88
N LEU A 458 -17.40 21.67 -0.95
CA LEU A 458 -17.69 23.10 -0.72
C LEU A 458 -16.41 23.87 -0.40
N GLY A 459 -16.19 24.98 -1.08
CA GLY A 459 -14.98 25.80 -0.98
C GLY A 459 -13.83 25.37 -1.91
N ILE A 460 -13.95 24.21 -2.55
CA ILE A 460 -13.02 23.74 -3.58
C ILE A 460 -13.77 23.74 -4.91
N GLN A 461 -13.76 24.85 -5.61
CA GLN A 461 -14.43 24.99 -6.91
C GLN A 461 -13.37 24.89 -8.01
N THR A 462 -13.24 23.71 -8.60
CA THR A 462 -12.27 23.44 -9.67
C THR A 462 -12.95 22.87 -10.90
N ASP A 463 -12.27 22.93 -12.05
CA ASP A 463 -12.78 22.36 -13.30
C ASP A 463 -12.74 20.85 -13.26
N PHE A 464 -11.72 20.27 -12.62
CA PHE A 464 -11.60 18.83 -12.42
C PHE A 464 -10.84 18.50 -11.13
N SER A 465 -10.92 17.24 -10.74
CA SER A 465 -10.09 16.69 -9.68
C SER A 465 -9.35 15.44 -10.15
N MET A 466 -8.24 15.12 -9.48
CA MET A 466 -7.44 13.93 -9.73
C MET A 466 -6.85 13.39 -8.42
N THR A 467 -6.86 12.08 -8.26
CA THR A 467 -6.10 11.39 -7.21
C THR A 467 -5.32 10.22 -7.81
N ASN A 468 -4.19 9.86 -7.22
CA ASN A 468 -3.44 8.67 -7.64
C ASN A 468 -4.16 7.39 -7.18
N THR A 469 -4.28 6.42 -8.07
CA THR A 469 -4.97 5.15 -7.79
C THR A 469 -4.34 4.40 -6.62
N LEU A 470 -3.02 4.43 -6.49
CA LEU A 470 -2.28 3.78 -5.40
C LEU A 470 -2.48 4.47 -4.02
N GLY A 471 -3.02 5.68 -3.98
CA GLY A 471 -3.42 6.36 -2.74
C GLY A 471 -4.68 5.76 -2.10
N ILE A 472 -5.46 4.98 -2.86
CA ILE A 472 -6.64 4.27 -2.39
C ILE A 472 -6.20 2.85 -2.03
N ARG A 473 -6.18 2.49 -0.75
CA ARG A 473 -5.47 1.30 -0.27
C ARG A 473 -6.35 0.07 -0.05
N ASP A 474 -7.65 0.25 0.16
CA ASP A 474 -8.60 -0.85 0.41
C ASP A 474 -9.91 -0.61 -0.33
N ASN A 475 -10.77 -1.65 -0.41
CA ASN A 475 -12.12 -1.56 -0.92
C ASN A 475 -13.10 -1.22 0.21
N ILE A 476 -14.30 -0.75 -0.14
CA ILE A 476 -15.42 -0.63 0.80
C ILE A 476 -16.34 -1.83 0.54
N PRO A 477 -16.44 -2.79 1.48
CA PRO A 477 -17.37 -3.92 1.34
C PRO A 477 -18.82 -3.49 1.48
N ALA A 478 -19.73 -4.26 0.91
CA ALA A 478 -21.17 -4.07 1.10
C ALA A 478 -21.54 -4.14 2.60
N GLY A 479 -22.40 -3.25 3.01
CA GLY A 479 -22.87 -3.13 4.39
C GLY A 479 -22.61 -1.75 5.01
N PRO A 480 -22.69 -1.65 6.36
CA PRO A 480 -22.42 -0.42 7.07
C PRO A 480 -20.95 -0.03 6.91
N VAL A 481 -20.70 1.24 6.65
CA VAL A 481 -19.37 1.81 6.48
C VAL A 481 -18.99 2.63 7.70
N THR A 482 -17.88 2.26 8.35
CA THR A 482 -17.36 2.93 9.54
C THR A 482 -16.21 3.87 9.22
N LEU A 483 -15.86 4.72 10.17
CA LEU A 483 -14.68 5.58 10.05
C LEU A 483 -13.38 4.74 10.00
N ASP A 484 -13.31 3.61 10.70
CA ASP A 484 -12.19 2.67 10.61
C ASP A 484 -11.95 2.20 9.18
N GLN A 485 -13.02 1.82 8.47
CA GLN A 485 -12.91 1.45 7.05
C GLN A 485 -12.42 2.61 6.19
N MET A 486 -12.83 3.84 6.48
CA MET A 486 -12.33 5.02 5.76
C MET A 486 -10.84 5.26 6.01
N TYR A 487 -10.32 4.99 7.21
CA TYR A 487 -8.88 5.01 7.48
C TYR A 487 -8.13 3.89 6.74
N ASN A 488 -8.74 2.72 6.59
CA ASN A 488 -8.15 1.63 5.82
C ASN A 488 -8.09 1.94 4.31
N VAL A 489 -9.11 2.64 3.79
CA VAL A 489 -9.13 3.13 2.40
C VAL A 489 -8.14 4.26 2.19
N PHE A 490 -8.06 5.21 3.13
CA PHE A 490 -7.20 6.40 3.10
C PHE A 490 -6.34 6.48 4.36
N PRO A 491 -5.30 5.66 4.46
CA PRO A 491 -4.45 5.69 5.65
C PRO A 491 -3.54 6.92 5.71
N PHE A 492 -3.33 7.60 4.59
CA PHE A 492 -2.51 8.80 4.50
C PHE A 492 -3.27 10.04 4.96
N ASP A 493 -2.58 10.94 5.66
CA ASP A 493 -3.12 12.26 6.03
C ASP A 493 -2.95 13.25 4.86
N ASN A 494 -3.35 12.84 3.66
CA ASN A 494 -3.27 13.69 2.48
C ASN A 494 -4.34 14.78 2.54
N SER A 495 -3.93 16.02 2.33
CA SER A 495 -4.85 17.14 2.12
C SER A 495 -5.17 17.32 0.62
N ILE A 496 -6.23 18.06 0.34
CA ILE A 496 -6.56 18.49 -1.02
C ILE A 496 -5.78 19.78 -1.33
N ALA A 497 -5.03 19.77 -2.40
CA ALA A 497 -4.38 20.95 -2.96
C ALA A 497 -5.11 21.42 -4.22
N THR A 498 -5.22 22.72 -4.41
CA THR A 498 -5.76 23.31 -5.63
C THR A 498 -4.67 24.05 -6.39
N MET A 499 -4.75 24.04 -7.71
CA MET A 499 -3.80 24.72 -8.57
C MET A 499 -4.43 25.10 -9.92
N ASN A 500 -3.84 26.05 -10.61
CA ASN A 500 -4.21 26.39 -11.97
C ASN A 500 -3.18 25.81 -12.95
N LEU A 501 -3.64 25.04 -13.92
CA LEU A 501 -2.84 24.40 -14.94
C LEU A 501 -3.18 25.01 -16.31
N ALA A 502 -2.16 25.37 -17.08
CA ALA A 502 -2.38 25.68 -18.49
C ALA A 502 -2.86 24.40 -19.24
N GLY A 503 -3.66 24.56 -20.29
CA GLY A 503 -4.14 23.41 -21.04
C GLY A 503 -3.02 22.50 -21.58
N ARG A 504 -1.84 23.07 -21.86
CA ARG A 504 -0.66 22.27 -22.23
C ARG A 504 -0.14 21.41 -21.07
N GLU A 505 -0.19 21.92 -19.84
CA GLU A 505 0.19 21.17 -18.65
C GLU A 505 -0.84 20.09 -18.32
N VAL A 506 -2.13 20.38 -18.52
CA VAL A 506 -3.19 19.36 -18.40
C VAL A 506 -2.96 18.22 -19.39
N ARG A 507 -2.60 18.51 -20.64
CA ARG A 507 -2.25 17.48 -21.62
C ARG A 507 -1.04 16.70 -21.20
N GLU A 508 0.03 17.34 -20.79
CA GLU A 508 1.25 16.68 -20.30
C GLU A 508 0.97 15.78 -19.10
N LEU A 509 0.10 16.23 -18.18
CA LEU A 509 -0.35 15.45 -17.04
C LEU A 509 -1.02 14.15 -17.46
N PHE A 510 -1.99 14.21 -18.38
CA PHE A 510 -2.67 12.99 -18.84
C PHE A 510 -1.80 12.11 -19.74
N ASP A 511 -0.87 12.69 -20.50
CA ASP A 511 0.16 11.92 -21.23
C ASP A 511 1.09 11.17 -20.26
N PHE A 512 1.44 11.79 -19.15
CA PHE A 512 2.21 11.13 -18.08
C PHE A 512 1.41 9.97 -17.46
N VAL A 513 0.12 10.19 -17.16
CA VAL A 513 -0.74 9.10 -16.64
C VAL A 513 -0.82 7.95 -17.64
N ALA A 514 -0.96 8.21 -18.95
CA ALA A 514 -0.98 7.18 -19.98
C ALA A 514 0.31 6.35 -19.99
N ARG A 515 1.48 7.01 -20.03
CA ARG A 515 2.79 6.31 -20.01
C ARG A 515 2.99 5.47 -18.75
N ARG A 516 2.65 6.03 -17.59
CA ARG A 516 2.76 5.31 -16.33
C ARG A 516 1.83 4.10 -16.26
N SER A 517 0.63 4.22 -16.82
CA SER A 517 -0.35 3.14 -16.89
C SER A 517 0.08 2.04 -17.87
N ALA A 518 0.70 2.40 -19.00
CA ALA A 518 1.24 1.45 -19.97
C ALA A 518 2.28 0.52 -19.33
N GLY A 519 3.18 1.07 -18.49
CA GLY A 519 4.16 0.29 -17.74
C GLY A 519 3.57 -0.59 -16.63
N ARG A 520 2.24 -0.56 -16.42
CA ARG A 520 1.53 -1.30 -15.36
C ARG A 520 0.33 -2.08 -15.89
N GLY A 521 0.50 -2.73 -17.03
CA GLY A 521 -0.51 -3.57 -17.65
C GLY A 521 -1.75 -2.81 -18.12
N CYS A 522 -1.60 -1.54 -18.51
CA CYS A 522 -2.68 -0.65 -18.94
C CYS A 522 -3.74 -0.38 -17.85
N ASN A 523 -3.35 -0.41 -16.59
CA ASN A 523 -4.22 -0.03 -15.47
C ASN A 523 -3.97 1.43 -15.09
N SER A 524 -5.04 2.23 -15.05
CA SER A 524 -4.94 3.65 -14.76
C SER A 524 -4.25 3.95 -13.43
N GLN A 525 -3.29 4.84 -13.47
CA GLN A 525 -2.55 5.29 -12.29
C GLN A 525 -3.15 6.55 -11.66
N ALA A 526 -4.27 7.04 -12.19
CA ALA A 526 -5.03 8.14 -11.64
C ALA A 526 -6.53 7.88 -11.72
N GLN A 527 -7.29 8.51 -10.85
CA GLN A 527 -8.75 8.55 -10.84
C GLN A 527 -9.18 10.02 -10.90
N ILE A 528 -10.24 10.33 -11.64
CA ILE A 528 -10.60 11.72 -11.98
C ILE A 528 -12.09 12.02 -11.80
N ALA A 529 -12.44 13.29 -11.62
CA ALA A 529 -13.81 13.78 -11.79
C ALA A 529 -13.78 15.16 -12.46
N GLY A 530 -14.87 15.58 -13.08
CA GLY A 530 -14.95 16.83 -13.83
C GLY A 530 -14.23 16.80 -15.20
N ALA A 531 -13.71 15.64 -15.58
CA ALA A 531 -13.10 15.40 -16.89
C ALA A 531 -13.50 14.03 -17.44
N ARG A 532 -13.44 13.88 -18.76
CA ARG A 532 -13.58 12.62 -19.46
C ARG A 532 -12.42 12.43 -20.41
N VAL A 533 -11.67 11.34 -20.25
CA VAL A 533 -10.36 11.17 -20.88
C VAL A 533 -10.21 9.76 -21.44
N ILE A 534 -9.68 9.66 -22.65
CA ILE A 534 -9.27 8.41 -23.27
C ILE A 534 -7.75 8.36 -23.28
N LEU A 535 -7.18 7.33 -22.62
CA LEU A 535 -5.75 7.09 -22.54
C LEU A 535 -5.36 5.88 -23.38
N VAL A 536 -4.37 6.02 -24.24
CA VAL A 536 -3.82 4.94 -25.08
C VAL A 536 -2.53 4.43 -24.44
N CYS A 537 -2.49 3.13 -24.12
CA CYS A 537 -1.34 2.44 -23.52
C CYS A 537 -0.33 1.90 -24.56
N GLY A 538 -0.49 2.21 -25.80
CA GLY A 538 0.37 1.79 -26.90
C GLY A 538 0.76 2.97 -27.76
N ARG A 539 1.34 2.66 -28.90
CA ARG A 539 1.75 3.71 -29.85
C ARG A 539 0.57 4.55 -30.27
N CYS A 540 0.70 5.86 -30.10
CA CYS A 540 -0.29 6.82 -30.53
C CYS A 540 0.37 7.93 -31.37
N GLU A 541 -0.41 8.48 -32.30
CA GLU A 541 0.00 9.58 -33.16
C GLU A 541 -0.63 10.89 -32.68
N ARG A 542 0.21 11.90 -32.55
CA ARG A 542 -0.28 13.25 -32.26
C ARG A 542 0.06 14.19 -33.43
N ARG A 543 -0.95 14.89 -33.93
CA ARG A 543 -0.76 15.94 -34.92
C ARG A 543 -0.89 17.30 -34.28
N GLU A 544 0.22 18.06 -34.29
CA GLU A 544 0.25 19.42 -33.78
C GLU A 544 1.00 20.34 -34.79
N ASN A 545 0.42 21.46 -35.14
CA ASN A 545 1.03 22.41 -36.07
C ASN A 545 1.50 21.79 -37.42
N GLY A 546 0.76 20.79 -37.90
CA GLY A 546 1.10 20.10 -39.16
C GLY A 546 2.18 19.04 -39.04
N GLN A 547 2.76 18.84 -37.86
CA GLN A 547 3.72 17.76 -37.58
C GLN A 547 3.02 16.59 -36.87
N THR A 548 3.36 15.37 -37.26
CA THR A 548 2.91 14.16 -36.60
C THR A 548 4.05 13.63 -35.73
N THR A 549 3.79 13.46 -34.44
CA THR A 549 4.71 12.90 -33.46
C THR A 549 4.19 11.55 -33.04
N GLN A 550 5.05 10.53 -33.06
CA GLN A 550 4.79 9.20 -32.51
C GLN A 550 5.12 9.23 -31.00
N LEU A 551 4.22 8.72 -30.19
CA LEU A 551 4.37 8.58 -28.73
C LEU A 551 4.14 7.13 -28.35
N ASP A 552 4.82 6.65 -27.31
CA ASP A 552 4.68 5.28 -26.81
C ASP A 552 3.36 5.06 -26.05
N ALA A 553 2.83 6.11 -25.44
CA ALA A 553 1.52 6.20 -24.82
C ALA A 553 1.09 7.66 -24.69
N CYS A 554 -0.21 7.95 -24.82
CA CYS A 554 -0.71 9.33 -24.72
C CYS A 554 -2.19 9.43 -24.34
N ALA A 555 -2.63 10.62 -23.96
CA ALA A 555 -4.04 10.96 -23.90
C ALA A 555 -4.54 11.27 -25.32
N GLU A 556 -5.46 10.45 -25.83
CA GLU A 556 -6.06 10.62 -27.17
C GLU A 556 -7.09 11.73 -27.16
N THR A 557 -8.00 11.71 -26.18
CA THR A 557 -9.02 12.76 -25.98
C THR A 557 -9.03 13.20 -24.53
N ILE A 558 -9.22 14.50 -24.34
CA ILE A 558 -9.43 15.11 -23.02
C ILE A 558 -10.57 16.08 -23.16
N ASN A 559 -11.68 15.81 -22.48
CA ASN A 559 -12.80 16.71 -22.36
C ASN A 559 -12.91 17.17 -20.90
N ILE A 560 -12.89 18.49 -20.70
CA ILE A 560 -12.80 19.09 -19.37
C ILE A 560 -13.49 20.45 -19.34
N GLY A 561 -14.06 20.78 -18.19
CA GLY A 561 -14.78 22.03 -18.05
C GLY A 561 -16.13 22.00 -18.76
N PHE A 562 -17.09 22.68 -18.17
CA PHE A 562 -18.43 22.73 -18.72
C PHE A 562 -18.58 23.91 -19.71
N ARG A 563 -19.40 23.69 -20.72
CA ARG A 563 -19.72 24.76 -21.63
C ARG A 563 -20.32 25.95 -20.87
N THR A 564 -19.76 27.13 -21.06
CA THR A 564 -20.20 28.36 -20.41
C THR A 564 -21.26 29.13 -21.19
N ASP A 565 -21.58 28.64 -22.39
CA ASP A 565 -22.57 29.29 -23.24
C ASP A 565 -23.98 29.14 -22.63
N PRO A 566 -24.78 30.22 -22.54
CA PRO A 566 -26.06 30.23 -21.84
C PRO A 566 -27.10 29.25 -22.39
N GLU A 567 -27.02 28.89 -23.66
CA GLU A 567 -27.93 27.92 -24.28
C GLU A 567 -27.51 26.48 -23.93
N ALA A 568 -26.22 26.23 -23.93
CA ALA A 568 -25.69 24.92 -23.56
C ALA A 568 -25.78 24.62 -22.05
N GLN A 569 -25.77 25.64 -21.19
CA GLN A 569 -26.03 25.44 -19.74
C GLN A 569 -27.42 24.92 -19.43
N ARG A 570 -28.40 25.08 -20.35
CA ARG A 570 -29.75 24.59 -20.21
C ARG A 570 -29.91 23.12 -20.65
N ILE A 571 -28.91 22.57 -21.34
CA ILE A 571 -28.95 21.20 -21.84
C ILE A 571 -28.47 20.29 -20.73
N GLN A 572 -29.38 19.64 -20.04
CA GLN A 572 -29.05 18.45 -19.24
C GLN A 572 -28.78 17.29 -20.18
N CYS A 573 -27.53 16.90 -20.33
CA CYS A 573 -27.20 15.77 -21.19
C CYS A 573 -27.49 14.43 -20.51
N ARG A 574 -27.86 13.44 -21.30
CA ARG A 574 -28.00 12.03 -20.92
C ARG A 574 -27.02 11.14 -21.70
N ALA A 575 -26.61 11.60 -22.86
CA ALA A 575 -25.65 10.95 -23.74
C ALA A 575 -24.74 11.98 -24.41
N ASP A 576 -23.61 11.54 -24.93
CA ASP A 576 -22.66 12.39 -25.63
C ASP A 576 -23.29 13.10 -26.85
N ALA A 577 -24.24 12.44 -27.48
CA ALA A 577 -24.99 13.04 -28.62
C ALA A 577 -25.71 14.35 -28.24
N ASP A 578 -26.20 14.46 -27.00
CA ASP A 578 -26.92 15.65 -26.52
C ASP A 578 -26.00 16.87 -26.47
N CYS A 579 -24.70 16.66 -26.35
CA CYS A 579 -23.69 17.69 -26.24
C CYS A 579 -23.22 18.24 -27.59
N ASN A 580 -23.70 17.67 -28.69
CA ASN A 580 -23.25 18.01 -30.03
C ASN A 580 -24.46 18.44 -30.91
N PRO A 581 -24.88 19.67 -30.85
CA PRO A 581 -26.10 20.17 -31.52
C PRO A 581 -26.10 20.02 -33.05
N ARG A 582 -24.91 19.89 -33.66
CA ARG A 582 -24.78 19.58 -35.10
C ARG A 582 -24.99 18.10 -35.42
N GLY A 583 -25.20 17.26 -34.41
CA GLY A 583 -25.19 15.81 -34.46
C GLY A 583 -23.79 15.24 -34.23
N TRP A 584 -23.75 14.07 -33.61
CA TRP A 584 -22.49 13.40 -33.25
C TRP A 584 -21.59 13.14 -34.47
N ASP A 585 -22.18 12.62 -35.53
CA ASP A 585 -21.41 12.27 -36.74
C ASP A 585 -20.99 13.49 -37.57
N ALA A 586 -21.71 14.59 -37.47
CA ALA A 586 -21.41 15.84 -38.17
C ALA A 586 -20.38 16.69 -37.40
N THR A 587 -20.07 16.37 -36.15
CA THR A 587 -19.06 17.09 -35.35
C THR A 587 -17.72 16.38 -35.50
N PRO A 588 -16.64 17.09 -35.91
CA PRO A 588 -15.30 16.48 -36.00
C PRO A 588 -14.89 15.87 -34.63
N PRO A 589 -14.22 14.72 -34.58
CA PRO A 589 -13.83 14.06 -33.34
C PRO A 589 -13.11 14.97 -32.33
N ALA A 590 -12.25 15.86 -32.81
CA ALA A 590 -11.51 16.80 -31.99
C ALA A 590 -12.38 17.93 -31.39
N GLU A 591 -13.58 18.14 -31.88
CA GLU A 591 -14.52 19.17 -31.43
C GLU A 591 -15.70 18.60 -30.63
N ARG A 592 -15.79 17.27 -30.52
CA ARG A 592 -16.90 16.62 -29.82
C ARG A 592 -16.90 16.93 -28.33
N SER A 593 -18.01 17.47 -27.85
CA SER A 593 -18.28 17.58 -26.41
C SER A 593 -18.87 16.28 -25.88
N LEU A 594 -18.49 15.93 -24.67
CA LEU A 594 -18.95 14.69 -24.01
C LEU A 594 -19.87 15.02 -22.85
N CYS A 595 -20.78 14.12 -22.52
CA CYS A 595 -21.67 14.24 -21.36
C CYS A 595 -20.95 13.78 -20.09
N ASP A 596 -20.93 14.62 -19.06
CA ASP A 596 -20.60 14.15 -17.72
C ASP A 596 -21.84 13.46 -17.13
N PRO A 597 -21.77 12.15 -16.85
CA PRO A 597 -22.93 11.41 -16.36
C PRO A 597 -23.31 11.77 -14.93
N ALA A 598 -22.38 12.27 -14.12
CA ALA A 598 -22.62 12.68 -12.74
C ALA A 598 -23.23 14.08 -12.67
N ALA A 599 -22.63 15.05 -13.37
CA ALA A 599 -23.10 16.43 -13.40
C ALA A 599 -24.24 16.65 -14.40
N ARG A 600 -24.47 15.70 -15.33
CA ARG A 600 -25.41 15.82 -16.46
C ARG A 600 -25.19 17.08 -17.29
N ARG A 601 -23.90 17.45 -17.49
CA ARG A 601 -23.46 18.65 -18.18
C ARG A 601 -22.43 18.33 -19.24
N CYS A 602 -22.43 19.10 -20.31
CA CYS A 602 -21.51 18.88 -21.42
C CYS A 602 -20.12 19.44 -21.13
N MET A 603 -19.12 18.56 -21.24
CA MET A 603 -17.71 18.88 -21.16
C MET A 603 -17.16 19.22 -22.53
N THR A 604 -16.28 20.22 -22.61
CA THR A 604 -15.67 20.68 -23.88
C THR A 604 -14.31 20.03 -24.10
N PRO A 605 -13.86 19.85 -25.35
CA PRO A 605 -12.50 19.45 -25.66
C PRO A 605 -11.48 20.41 -25.05
N LEU A 606 -10.35 19.85 -24.58
CA LEU A 606 -9.26 20.62 -23.97
C LEU A 606 -8.73 21.72 -24.90
N SER A 607 -8.73 22.95 -24.42
CA SER A 607 -8.05 24.06 -25.07
C SER A 607 -6.64 24.21 -24.49
N LEU A 608 -5.61 24.11 -25.34
CA LEU A 608 -4.21 24.23 -24.90
C LEU A 608 -3.84 25.62 -24.37
N ASN A 609 -4.60 26.63 -24.74
CA ASN A 609 -4.36 28.03 -24.38
C ASN A 609 -5.26 28.52 -23.23
N ALA A 610 -6.14 27.68 -22.72
CA ALA A 610 -6.96 27.98 -21.56
C ALA A 610 -6.23 27.60 -20.26
N SER A 611 -6.72 28.12 -19.14
CA SER A 611 -6.30 27.73 -17.78
C SER A 611 -7.42 26.94 -17.13
N TYR A 612 -7.04 25.90 -16.41
CA TYR A 612 -7.95 24.97 -15.72
C TYR A 612 -7.58 24.88 -14.25
N ALA A 613 -8.57 25.06 -13.39
CA ALA A 613 -8.41 24.82 -11.97
C ALA A 613 -8.51 23.31 -11.68
N ALA A 614 -7.53 22.77 -11.00
CA ALA A 614 -7.47 21.37 -10.61
C ALA A 614 -7.45 21.21 -9.08
N ALA A 615 -8.16 20.20 -8.57
CA ALA A 615 -8.04 19.72 -7.20
C ALA A 615 -7.32 18.36 -7.21
N VAL A 616 -6.22 18.26 -6.49
CA VAL A 616 -5.41 17.05 -6.40
C VAL A 616 -5.05 16.77 -4.94
N ASN A 617 -4.62 15.57 -4.57
CA ASN A 617 -4.06 15.41 -3.24
C ASN A 617 -2.64 16.01 -3.16
N ASN A 618 -2.25 16.48 -1.97
CA ASN A 618 -0.97 17.18 -1.76
C ASN A 618 0.24 16.29 -2.09
N TYR A 619 0.12 14.96 -1.99
CA TYR A 619 1.18 14.03 -2.34
C TYR A 619 1.55 14.13 -3.83
N ILE A 620 0.57 14.05 -4.74
CA ILE A 620 0.86 14.21 -6.17
C ILE A 620 1.13 15.66 -6.56
N ALA A 621 0.56 16.64 -5.83
CA ALA A 621 0.90 18.05 -6.01
C ALA A 621 2.40 18.31 -5.75
N GLY A 622 2.99 17.63 -4.75
CA GLY A 622 4.42 17.65 -4.46
C GLY A 622 5.30 16.79 -5.40
N GLY A 623 4.73 16.20 -6.45
CA GLY A 623 5.49 15.36 -7.40
C GLY A 623 5.50 13.88 -7.05
N GLY A 624 4.83 13.47 -5.98
CA GLY A 624 4.70 12.09 -5.57
C GLY A 624 4.27 11.18 -6.71
N SER A 625 4.75 9.94 -6.73
CA SER A 625 4.56 8.99 -7.85
C SER A 625 5.03 9.49 -9.22
N GLY A 626 5.92 10.50 -9.28
CA GLY A 626 6.47 11.04 -10.50
C GLY A 626 5.59 12.10 -11.19
N PHE A 627 4.59 12.66 -10.52
CA PHE A 627 3.74 13.74 -11.04
C PHE A 627 4.47 15.10 -11.09
N PHE A 628 5.68 15.13 -11.66
CA PHE A 628 6.54 16.33 -11.71
C PHE A 628 5.90 17.52 -12.44
N VAL A 629 4.94 17.29 -13.34
CA VAL A 629 4.17 18.36 -13.98
C VAL A 629 3.39 19.17 -12.94
N LEU A 630 2.88 18.53 -11.89
CA LEU A 630 2.17 19.22 -10.80
C LEU A 630 3.15 19.91 -9.84
N GLN A 631 4.27 19.28 -9.53
CA GLN A 631 5.28 19.80 -8.61
C GLN A 631 5.86 21.14 -9.05
N ARG A 632 6.07 21.32 -10.35
CA ARG A 632 6.61 22.57 -10.88
C ARG A 632 5.59 23.73 -10.94
N ASN A 633 4.32 23.44 -10.61
CA ASN A 633 3.27 24.47 -10.59
C ASN A 633 3.47 25.43 -9.42
N THR A 634 3.40 26.74 -9.71
CA THR A 634 3.63 27.80 -8.70
C THR A 634 2.34 28.38 -8.12
N THR A 635 1.18 27.89 -8.53
CA THR A 635 -0.13 28.36 -8.06
C THR A 635 -0.76 27.40 -7.05
N THR A 636 -0.02 26.42 -6.61
CA THR A 636 -0.50 25.39 -5.68
C THR A 636 -0.85 25.99 -4.33
N ILE A 637 -2.06 25.70 -3.87
CA ILE A 637 -2.57 26.07 -2.54
C ILE A 637 -3.02 24.79 -1.84
N ASP A 638 -2.40 24.47 -0.71
CA ASP A 638 -2.89 23.42 0.17
C ASP A 638 -4.11 23.94 0.94
N THR A 639 -5.25 23.29 0.75
CA THR A 639 -6.51 23.69 1.41
C THR A 639 -6.57 23.26 2.86
N ARG A 640 -5.68 22.37 3.30
CA ARG A 640 -5.70 21.71 4.62
C ARG A 640 -6.99 20.92 4.90
N VAL A 641 -7.78 20.65 3.89
CA VAL A 641 -8.92 19.73 3.97
C VAL A 641 -8.40 18.34 3.68
N GLU A 642 -8.47 17.45 4.64
CA GLU A 642 -8.04 16.07 4.42
C GLU A 642 -8.91 15.38 3.36
N GLN A 643 -8.28 14.64 2.47
CA GLN A 643 -8.95 13.89 1.41
C GLN A 643 -9.96 12.90 2.00
N ARG A 644 -9.59 12.18 3.07
CA ARG A 644 -10.47 11.28 3.80
C ARG A 644 -11.71 11.99 4.32
N ASP A 645 -11.53 13.15 4.95
CA ASP A 645 -12.64 13.93 5.51
C ASP A 645 -13.58 14.44 4.41
N ALA A 646 -13.03 14.83 3.27
CA ALA A 646 -13.86 15.22 2.12
C ALA A 646 -14.78 14.08 1.66
N VAL A 647 -14.28 12.85 1.61
CA VAL A 647 -15.09 11.67 1.26
C VAL A 647 -16.12 11.37 2.34
N VAL A 648 -15.73 11.41 3.63
CA VAL A 648 -16.63 11.18 4.77
C VAL A 648 -17.77 12.20 4.78
N ASP A 649 -17.45 13.47 4.61
CA ASP A 649 -18.46 14.54 4.57
C ASP A 649 -19.37 14.40 3.34
N PHE A 650 -18.83 14.07 2.18
CA PHE A 650 -19.59 13.85 0.96
C PHE A 650 -20.59 12.72 1.13
N VAL A 651 -20.15 11.59 1.68
CA VAL A 651 -21.01 10.43 1.97
C VAL A 651 -22.09 10.78 2.99
N ARG A 652 -21.72 11.47 4.09
CA ARG A 652 -22.69 11.83 5.14
C ARG A 652 -23.80 12.76 4.66
N ASN A 653 -23.54 13.53 3.62
CA ASN A 653 -24.51 14.42 2.99
C ASN A 653 -25.25 13.79 1.81
N ALA A 654 -24.99 12.52 1.51
CA ALA A 654 -25.71 11.80 0.48
C ALA A 654 -27.16 11.47 0.93
N ARG A 655 -27.97 11.06 -0.02
CA ARG A 655 -29.36 10.66 0.27
C ARG A 655 -29.39 9.45 1.23
N PRO A 656 -30.46 9.30 2.02
CA PRO A 656 -30.66 8.11 2.86
C PRO A 656 -30.74 6.82 2.04
N CYS A 657 -30.20 5.73 2.58
CA CYS A 657 -30.44 4.37 2.05
C CYS A 657 -31.85 3.88 2.38
N GLY A 658 -32.35 2.93 1.63
CA GLY A 658 -33.64 2.27 1.87
C GLY A 658 -34.69 2.56 0.80
N TYR A 659 -34.28 3.19 -0.31
CA TYR A 659 -35.18 3.32 -1.43
C TYR A 659 -35.39 1.97 -2.16
N ASP A 660 -36.54 1.78 -2.71
CA ASP A 660 -36.88 0.57 -3.48
C ASP A 660 -36.34 0.65 -4.91
N THR A 661 -35.13 0.11 -5.11
CA THR A 661 -34.45 0.08 -6.41
C THR A 661 -35.31 -0.57 -7.50
N ALA A 662 -36.12 -1.57 -7.16
CA ALA A 662 -36.98 -2.23 -8.14
C ALA A 662 -38.09 -1.28 -8.68
N ASN A 663 -38.64 -0.44 -7.83
CA ASN A 663 -39.61 0.57 -8.21
C ASN A 663 -39.00 1.70 -9.04
N VAL A 664 -37.79 2.12 -8.72
CA VAL A 664 -37.01 3.10 -9.52
C VAL A 664 -36.81 2.54 -10.94
N ILE A 665 -36.30 1.32 -11.03
CA ILE A 665 -36.05 0.65 -12.31
C ILE A 665 -37.37 0.52 -13.12
N ALA A 666 -38.44 0.11 -12.48
CA ALA A 666 -39.74 -0.03 -13.15
C ALA A 666 -40.22 1.32 -13.68
N ARG A 667 -40.13 2.39 -12.92
CA ARG A 667 -40.49 3.76 -13.33
C ARG A 667 -39.63 4.27 -14.46
N ASN A 668 -38.31 4.14 -14.34
CA ASN A 668 -37.36 4.58 -15.36
C ASN A 668 -37.59 3.82 -16.68
N ARG A 669 -37.86 2.51 -16.64
CA ARG A 669 -38.24 1.74 -17.83
C ARG A 669 -39.54 2.25 -18.46
N ALA A 670 -40.55 2.55 -17.63
CA ALA A 670 -41.82 3.12 -18.10
C ALA A 670 -41.63 4.52 -18.73
N ARG A 671 -40.64 5.26 -18.33
CA ARG A 671 -40.22 6.55 -18.89
C ARG A 671 -39.33 6.44 -20.13
N GLY A 672 -38.99 5.21 -20.55
CA GLY A 672 -38.19 4.96 -21.75
C GLY A 672 -36.66 5.05 -21.53
N VAL A 673 -36.19 4.99 -20.29
CA VAL A 673 -34.76 4.89 -20.00
C VAL A 673 -34.29 3.48 -20.37
N THR A 674 -33.40 3.41 -21.37
CA THR A 674 -32.85 2.14 -21.88
C THR A 674 -31.46 1.85 -21.39
N ASP A 675 -30.73 2.89 -20.88
CA ASP A 675 -29.39 2.74 -20.35
C ASP A 675 -29.42 2.00 -19.01
N PRO A 676 -28.79 0.80 -18.91
CA PRO A 676 -28.75 0.03 -17.68
C PRO A 676 -28.15 0.82 -16.49
N ALA A 677 -27.18 1.71 -16.76
CA ALA A 677 -26.54 2.52 -15.73
C ALA A 677 -27.47 3.60 -15.14
N LEU A 678 -28.47 4.03 -15.88
CA LEU A 678 -29.44 5.05 -15.46
C LEU A 678 -30.75 4.44 -14.92
N LEU A 679 -30.98 3.16 -15.13
CA LEU A 679 -32.21 2.52 -14.69
C LEU A 679 -32.42 2.55 -13.19
N SER A 680 -31.38 2.44 -12.42
CA SER A 680 -31.43 2.43 -10.95
C SER A 680 -31.27 3.83 -10.31
N VAL A 681 -31.07 4.87 -11.12
CA VAL A 681 -30.86 6.24 -10.64
C VAL A 681 -32.21 6.95 -10.49
N PRO A 682 -32.62 7.39 -9.30
CA PRO A 682 -33.82 8.19 -9.11
C PRO A 682 -33.72 9.55 -9.80
N ASP A 683 -34.78 10.01 -10.41
CA ASP A 683 -34.86 11.33 -11.04
C ASP A 683 -34.94 12.48 -10.02
N GLU A 684 -35.47 12.20 -8.83
CA GLU A 684 -35.61 13.14 -7.71
C GLU A 684 -35.02 12.57 -6.43
N PRO A 685 -34.59 13.40 -5.47
CA PRO A 685 -33.97 12.93 -4.23
C PRO A 685 -34.79 11.92 -3.43
N ASP A 686 -36.11 12.03 -3.47
CA ASP A 686 -37.05 11.12 -2.77
C ASP A 686 -37.56 10.01 -3.65
N ASP A 687 -37.16 9.94 -4.90
CA ASP A 687 -37.68 8.97 -5.85
C ASP A 687 -37.11 7.58 -5.56
N GLY A 688 -37.98 6.66 -5.20
CA GLY A 688 -37.65 5.26 -4.86
C GLY A 688 -37.66 4.93 -3.38
N LEU A 689 -37.83 5.88 -2.49
CA LEU A 689 -38.15 5.57 -1.11
C LEU A 689 -39.56 5.09 -0.98
N ARG A 690 -39.76 3.97 -0.27
CA ARG A 690 -41.10 3.42 -0.02
C ARG A 690 -41.88 4.33 0.92
N ASP A 691 -43.12 4.64 0.58
CA ASP A 691 -44.00 5.40 1.45
C ASP A 691 -44.34 4.61 2.71
N CYS A 692 -44.39 5.30 3.86
CA CYS A 692 -44.71 4.70 5.14
C CYS A 692 -45.51 5.65 6.02
N GLN A 693 -46.23 5.09 6.98
CA GLN A 693 -46.88 5.83 8.07
C GLN A 693 -46.27 5.48 9.43
N THR A 694 -45.78 4.26 9.56
CA THR A 694 -45.15 3.72 10.78
C THR A 694 -43.89 2.94 10.43
N ASP A 695 -43.03 2.66 11.40
CA ASP A 695 -41.85 1.82 11.22
C ASP A 695 -42.20 0.40 10.76
N ALA A 696 -43.38 -0.12 11.12
CA ALA A 696 -43.82 -1.43 10.69
C ALA A 696 -43.99 -1.55 9.17
N ASP A 697 -44.24 -0.44 8.49
CA ASP A 697 -44.40 -0.40 7.03
C ASP A 697 -43.04 -0.57 6.32
N CYS A 698 -41.92 -0.36 7.06
CA CYS A 698 -40.56 -0.40 6.55
C CYS A 698 -39.84 -1.73 6.81
N GLY A 699 -40.51 -2.72 7.41
CA GLY A 699 -39.88 -4.00 7.77
C GLY A 699 -38.98 -3.94 8.98
N GLU A 700 -38.27 -5.05 9.26
CA GLU A 700 -37.46 -5.19 10.48
C GLU A 700 -36.22 -4.24 10.53
N THR A 701 -35.68 -3.87 9.39
CA THR A 701 -34.46 -3.05 9.28
C THR A 701 -34.72 -1.60 8.89
N GLY A 702 -35.99 -1.23 8.68
CA GLY A 702 -36.35 0.10 8.24
C GLY A 702 -36.92 1.00 9.37
N LEU A 703 -36.90 2.28 9.10
CA LEU A 703 -37.49 3.34 9.92
C LEU A 703 -38.34 4.22 9.01
N CYS A 704 -39.56 4.56 9.45
CA CYS A 704 -40.38 5.53 8.76
C CYS A 704 -39.93 6.96 9.14
N ALA A 705 -39.22 7.63 8.24
CA ALA A 705 -38.75 8.99 8.46
C ALA A 705 -39.70 10.01 7.85
N CYS A 706 -40.16 10.94 8.65
CA CYS A 706 -40.91 12.12 8.16
C CYS A 706 -39.86 13.21 7.80
N PRO A 707 -40.07 14.02 6.75
CA PRO A 707 -39.05 14.94 6.21
C PRO A 707 -38.43 15.91 7.22
N ASP A 708 -39.13 16.22 8.33
CA ASP A 708 -38.72 17.29 9.23
C ASP A 708 -38.41 16.86 10.68
N GLN A 709 -38.55 15.59 11.05
CA GLN A 709 -38.44 15.19 12.45
C GLN A 709 -37.94 13.76 12.64
N VAL A 710 -36.62 13.61 12.71
CA VAL A 710 -36.01 12.40 13.28
C VAL A 710 -35.32 12.77 14.59
N SER A 711 -35.85 12.28 15.70
CA SER A 711 -35.24 12.40 17.02
C SER A 711 -34.94 11.04 17.63
N TYR A 712 -33.89 10.92 18.37
CA TYR A 712 -33.56 9.68 19.09
C TYR A 712 -34.30 9.62 20.42
N ASP A 713 -35.12 8.59 20.59
CA ASP A 713 -35.76 8.26 21.89
C ASP A 713 -34.87 7.30 22.67
N ALA A 714 -34.15 7.83 23.63
CA ALA A 714 -33.25 7.07 24.47
C ALA A 714 -33.95 6.00 25.33
N ALA A 715 -35.24 6.17 25.63
CA ALA A 715 -35.99 5.22 26.41
C ALA A 715 -36.44 3.98 25.60
N ARG A 716 -36.70 4.16 24.31
CA ARG A 716 -37.11 3.10 23.42
C ARG A 716 -35.98 2.49 22.59
N ARG A 717 -34.75 3.08 22.65
CA ARG A 717 -33.59 2.70 21.89
C ARG A 717 -33.81 2.66 20.38
N THR A 718 -34.70 3.48 19.91
CA THR A 718 -35.04 3.61 18.50
C THR A 718 -34.95 5.07 18.11
N CYS A 719 -34.55 5.31 16.88
CA CYS A 719 -34.85 6.61 16.29
C CYS A 719 -36.36 6.72 16.18
N VAL A 720 -36.92 7.68 16.86
CA VAL A 720 -38.35 7.92 16.82
C VAL A 720 -38.62 9.08 15.89
N THR A 721 -39.41 8.80 14.89
CA THR A 721 -40.15 9.83 14.19
C THR A 721 -41.34 10.27 15.07
N ALA A 722 -41.96 11.39 14.76
CA ALA A 722 -43.30 11.68 15.29
C ALA A 722 -44.16 10.43 15.17
N PRO A 723 -45.05 10.12 16.11
CA PRO A 723 -45.77 8.84 16.28
C PRO A 723 -46.52 8.37 15.02
N SER A 724 -46.71 9.21 14.06
CA SER A 724 -47.12 8.87 12.68
C SER A 724 -46.74 10.04 11.75
N CYS A 725 -46.18 9.74 10.59
CA CYS A 725 -46.09 10.72 9.53
C CYS A 725 -47.49 11.09 8.98
N ALA A 726 -47.68 12.32 8.55
CA ALA A 726 -48.82 12.68 7.75
C ALA A 726 -48.93 11.76 6.52
N ARG A 727 -50.15 11.38 6.12
CA ARG A 727 -50.39 10.41 5.03
C ARG A 727 -49.59 10.81 3.78
N GLY A 728 -48.66 9.95 3.32
CA GLY A 728 -47.81 10.19 2.16
C GLY A 728 -46.54 11.03 2.41
N ALA A 729 -46.29 11.43 3.66
CA ALA A 729 -45.10 12.22 3.98
C ALA A 729 -43.91 11.41 4.53
N GLY A 730 -44.16 10.16 5.01
CA GLY A 730 -43.12 9.29 5.53
C GLY A 730 -42.42 8.52 4.42
N ARG A 731 -41.10 8.33 4.57
CA ARG A 731 -40.27 7.52 3.68
C ARG A 731 -39.51 6.47 4.49
N CYS A 732 -39.48 5.25 3.99
CA CYS A 732 -38.68 4.19 4.59
C CYS A 732 -37.21 4.44 4.35
N VAL A 733 -36.43 4.56 5.43
CA VAL A 733 -34.97 4.71 5.43
C VAL A 733 -34.32 3.58 6.19
N LEU A 734 -33.07 3.29 5.90
CA LEU A 734 -32.36 2.20 6.56
C LEU A 734 -32.01 2.60 8.00
N ARG A 735 -32.22 1.67 8.92
CA ARG A 735 -31.95 1.85 10.34
C ARG A 735 -30.50 1.50 10.66
N ALA A 736 -29.80 2.42 11.28
CA ALA A 736 -28.41 2.22 11.67
C ALA A 736 -28.29 1.58 13.06
N CYS A 737 -28.82 0.41 13.27
CA CYS A 737 -28.46 -0.44 14.42
C CYS A 737 -27.82 -1.68 13.84
N THR A 738 -26.50 -1.65 13.63
CA THR A 738 -25.81 -2.72 12.93
C THR A 738 -25.38 -3.82 13.89
N GLU A 739 -25.36 -5.04 13.39
CA GLU A 739 -24.78 -6.19 14.11
C GLU A 739 -23.31 -5.95 14.52
N ASP A 740 -22.60 -5.06 13.85
CA ASP A 740 -21.19 -4.76 14.17
C ASP A 740 -21.06 -3.84 15.40
N VAL A 741 -21.94 -2.86 15.57
CA VAL A 741 -22.05 -2.14 16.86
C VAL A 741 -22.49 -3.12 17.94
N THR A 742 -23.35 -4.06 17.62
CA THR A 742 -23.77 -5.14 18.52
C THR A 742 -22.62 -6.08 18.84
N ARG A 743 -21.74 -6.40 17.92
CA ARG A 743 -20.54 -7.22 18.15
C ARG A 743 -19.51 -6.54 19.05
N LEU A 744 -19.28 -5.25 18.88
CA LEU A 744 -18.35 -4.51 19.75
C LEU A 744 -18.88 -4.42 21.18
N VAL A 745 -20.18 -4.22 21.31
CA VAL A 745 -20.88 -4.21 22.58
C VAL A 745 -20.96 -5.63 23.17
N LEU A 746 -21.11 -6.65 22.38
CA LEU A 746 -21.07 -8.06 22.79
C LEU A 746 -19.68 -8.47 23.29
N ASN A 747 -18.59 -7.90 22.77
CA ASN A 747 -17.25 -8.12 23.31
C ASN A 747 -17.03 -7.47 24.68
N THR A 748 -17.79 -6.40 25.00
CA THR A 748 -17.81 -5.75 26.34
C THR A 748 -18.84 -6.34 27.27
N CYS A 749 -19.83 -7.06 26.74
CA CYS A 749 -20.90 -7.73 27.49
C CYS A 749 -20.88 -9.25 27.16
N PRO A 750 -19.80 -9.96 27.50
CA PRO A 750 -19.65 -11.36 27.10
C PRO A 750 -20.67 -12.27 27.77
N ASP A 751 -21.07 -13.30 27.03
CA ASP A 751 -21.57 -14.60 27.47
C ASP A 751 -23.07 -14.82 27.68
N LEU A 752 -23.96 -13.92 27.29
CA LEU A 752 -25.40 -14.16 27.48
C LEU A 752 -26.26 -13.71 26.28
N PRO A 753 -26.14 -14.33 25.09
CA PRO A 753 -26.99 -13.96 23.94
C PRO A 753 -28.47 -14.01 24.26
N GLY A 754 -29.17 -12.88 24.08
CA GLY A 754 -30.60 -12.78 24.25
C GLY A 754 -31.11 -12.70 25.70
N SER A 755 -30.25 -12.62 26.68
CA SER A 755 -30.63 -12.51 28.10
C SER A 755 -30.98 -11.08 28.52
N ALA A 756 -31.77 -10.94 29.60
CA ALA A 756 -32.09 -9.67 30.20
C ALA A 756 -30.83 -8.93 30.72
N LEU A 757 -29.79 -9.67 31.13
CA LEU A 757 -28.51 -9.14 31.56
C LEU A 757 -27.69 -8.57 30.38
N GLN A 758 -27.73 -9.21 29.23
CA GLN A 758 -27.12 -8.68 28.03
C GLN A 758 -27.83 -7.39 27.57
N GLN A 759 -29.14 -7.39 27.56
CA GLN A 759 -29.92 -6.17 27.26
C GLN A 759 -29.65 -5.07 28.28
N GLN A 760 -29.43 -5.38 29.54
CA GLN A 760 -29.08 -4.44 30.58
C GLN A 760 -27.67 -3.85 30.43
N CYS A 761 -26.70 -4.68 30.03
CA CYS A 761 -25.35 -4.26 29.69
C CYS A 761 -25.31 -3.38 28.43
N LEU A 762 -26.02 -3.78 27.38
CA LEU A 762 -26.20 -2.99 26.15
C LEU A 762 -26.83 -1.62 26.42
N CYS A 763 -27.56 -1.50 27.52
CA CYS A 763 -28.29 -0.31 27.93
C CYS A 763 -27.53 0.65 28.84
N THR A 764 -26.27 0.36 29.20
CA THR A 764 -25.46 1.31 29.95
C THR A 764 -25.35 2.64 29.21
N ALA A 765 -25.23 3.76 29.93
CA ALA A 765 -25.15 5.09 29.33
C ALA A 765 -23.99 5.20 28.31
N GLN A 766 -22.89 4.47 28.57
CA GLN A 766 -21.71 4.43 27.71
C GLN A 766 -21.96 3.66 26.41
N ASN A 767 -22.70 2.56 26.48
CA ASN A 767 -23.05 1.77 25.30
C ASN A 767 -24.18 2.43 24.49
N ARG A 768 -25.09 3.17 25.14
CA ARG A 768 -26.13 3.97 24.48
C ARG A 768 -25.56 5.13 23.68
N ALA A 769 -24.51 5.78 24.16
CA ALA A 769 -23.82 6.83 23.41
C ALA A 769 -23.15 6.29 22.13
N ARG A 770 -22.72 5.01 22.15
CA ARG A 770 -22.15 4.31 20.99
C ARG A 770 -23.24 3.80 20.03
N MET A 771 -24.44 3.48 20.52
CA MET A 771 -25.59 3.01 19.74
C MET A 771 -26.46 4.18 19.24
N SER A 772 -25.88 5.24 18.70
CA SER A 772 -26.65 6.30 18.07
C SER A 772 -27.31 5.76 16.80
N CYS A 773 -28.65 5.64 16.82
CA CYS A 773 -29.38 5.40 15.58
C CYS A 773 -29.24 6.64 14.70
N ARG A 774 -28.61 6.47 13.56
CA ARG A 774 -28.53 7.49 12.52
C ARG A 774 -29.21 6.97 11.27
N ILE A 775 -29.85 7.86 10.55
CA ILE A 775 -30.22 7.58 9.17
C ILE A 775 -28.91 7.45 8.41
N LEU A 776 -28.69 6.30 7.77
CA LEU A 776 -27.47 6.06 7.00
C LEU A 776 -27.63 6.59 5.59
N SER A 777 -26.69 7.41 5.21
CA SER A 777 -26.53 7.86 3.83
C SER A 777 -26.08 6.71 2.93
N CYS A 778 -26.61 6.67 1.72
CA CYS A 778 -26.31 5.61 0.77
C CYS A 778 -25.06 5.92 -0.05
N ILE A 779 -24.18 4.92 -0.15
CA ILE A 779 -23.00 4.97 -1.01
C ILE A 779 -23.30 4.04 -2.20
N ASP A 780 -23.88 4.59 -3.22
CA ASP A 780 -24.35 3.86 -4.40
C ASP A 780 -24.04 4.61 -5.71
N ASP A 781 -24.61 4.15 -6.79
CA ASP A 781 -24.45 4.74 -8.12
C ASP A 781 -24.78 6.24 -8.16
N ALA A 782 -25.73 6.69 -7.36
CA ALA A 782 -26.12 8.11 -7.33
C ALA A 782 -25.12 9.00 -6.58
N THR A 783 -24.34 8.42 -5.69
CA THR A 783 -23.19 9.10 -5.05
C THR A 783 -21.92 9.04 -5.88
N GLY A 784 -21.99 8.46 -7.08
CA GLY A 784 -20.83 8.30 -7.97
C GLY A 784 -19.96 7.09 -7.63
N ALA A 785 -20.42 6.18 -6.75
CA ALA A 785 -19.72 4.94 -6.43
C ALA A 785 -19.92 3.87 -7.52
N ARG A 786 -19.69 4.25 -8.77
CA ARG A 786 -19.81 3.38 -9.96
C ARG A 786 -18.77 3.74 -10.99
N THR A 787 -18.46 2.82 -11.88
CA THR A 787 -17.72 3.11 -13.11
C THR A 787 -18.66 3.79 -14.12
N ASP A 788 -18.22 4.83 -14.78
CA ASP A 788 -19.03 5.60 -15.75
C ASP A 788 -18.25 5.99 -17.02
N GLY A 789 -17.06 5.42 -17.20
CA GLY A 789 -16.21 5.65 -18.36
C GLY A 789 -15.61 7.05 -18.46
N ARG A 790 -15.53 7.77 -17.30
CA ARG A 790 -14.85 9.06 -17.28
C ARG A 790 -13.37 8.96 -17.59
N LEU A 791 -12.79 7.80 -17.36
CA LEU A 791 -11.44 7.44 -17.73
C LEU A 791 -11.44 6.10 -18.43
N GLU A 792 -11.13 6.09 -19.71
CA GLU A 792 -11.10 4.90 -20.54
C GLU A 792 -9.66 4.57 -20.94
N MET A 793 -9.29 3.29 -20.83
CA MET A 793 -7.98 2.78 -21.23
C MET A 793 -8.10 1.98 -22.51
N VAL A 794 -7.28 2.31 -23.50
CA VAL A 794 -7.25 1.63 -24.81
C VAL A 794 -5.87 1.02 -25.01
N SER A 795 -5.80 -0.30 -25.15
CA SER A 795 -4.59 -1.01 -25.58
C SER A 795 -4.60 -1.17 -27.10
N ARG A 796 -3.71 -0.48 -27.77
CA ARG A 796 -3.49 -0.61 -29.23
C ARG A 796 -2.10 -1.13 -29.53
#